data_40f39f79aac90407e2f2ba4d14199012
#
_entry.id   40f39f79aac90407e2f2ba4d14199012
#
_cell.length_a   1.000
_cell.length_b   1.000
_cell.length_c   1.000
_cell.angle_alpha   90.00
_cell.angle_beta   90.00
_cell.angle_gamma   90.00
#
_symmetry.space_group_name_H-M   'P 1'
#
loop_
_entity.id
_entity.type
_entity.pdbx_description
1 polymer ?
#
loop_
_entity_poly.entity_id
_entity_poly.type
_entity_poly.pdbx_seq_one_letter_code
_entity_poly.pdbx_strand_id
1 'polypeptide(L)'
;MRPSALLAVLPLLATTPLTLARPTYDDVPQVRERKSLSFGPVHKHHSFQVIDEPPVAVSALLNEPVDYKDVASRFIAKRVGPEGEAFYIREDSYTDASTGVTRIFAKQLINGLEVSDGDLNINIDSNGRVLSWGNSFHPGETPNLHDALEGTSGETERTCQILQDTYDAHLDHLSGLKGEEGAWGLVKSAAQVILGGSYSSKDHSTDEHAIKKIHKSMRNVRHHQKALCQQPIRETSSGILSPVEGLLTLLPRIHASNDDFQGVSEMDLSSIPKHNLKPKDAPAEPPTEVISGPGLDKSGVISDVPARLMYTQVSEGAPRLVWNYVVEMKDSWYEAYVDVKTGELLRIVDWATDFDFEPYNTQDHKEVEVKKGGHQKPLPNPHKYEPYSYQVFPWGVNDPSVGNLTVVTKPWDNVASPLGWHKFPSSANPYETPIDGMHVHTNYTVFKTTAGNNVYAHEDWEGRNNFLHNYRPIANDTIFVYDYLEPEGVRPKDYVEMAVTQLFYTSNMYHDLLHRLGFDELSGNFQVYNFEKGGKGGDPVICNAQDGSGYNNANFMTPPDGEAPRMRMYVWDTATPYRDGDLESGIVIHEYSHGLSTRLTGGPANSGCLGWGEAGGMGEGWGDAVASLIRQIEEHKNFKNNSDVYPMGAWAANSAGGIRHYPYTTDMDLNPSTYKFLNKGNYWGVHAIGEVWSAILFHVSSRLVDKHGFGNTLFPPEDLTKDNDYYTKTSLESVDSAGRPRPLIPKHGNTLLLQLVIDGMKIQPCRPTFFDARDAIIQADQIRTGGDNYCDLWSAFAERGLGEDARLDGSTPWGGGIRVDGFKLPKKCRKSHFE
;
A
#
# COMPACT_ATOMS: atom_id res chain seq x y z
N MET A 1 43.30 18.13 -72.52
CA MET A 1 42.93 18.83 -71.21
C MET A 1 42.04 17.95 -70.45
N ARG A 2 42.52 17.41 -69.36
CA ARG A 2 41.75 16.50 -68.50
C ARG A 2 41.04 17.27 -67.42
N PRO A 3 39.75 16.94 -67.00
CA PRO A 3 39.17 17.41 -65.76
C PRO A 3 39.38 16.37 -64.65
N SER A 4 39.80 16.85 -63.52
CA SER A 4 40.07 16.13 -62.31
C SER A 4 38.74 15.69 -61.64
N ALA A 5 38.64 14.44 -61.21
CA ALA A 5 37.54 13.91 -60.39
C ALA A 5 37.81 14.28 -58.93
N LEU A 6 36.86 14.94 -58.28
CA LEU A 6 36.79 15.10 -56.83
C LEU A 6 36.14 13.85 -56.25
N LEU A 7 36.89 13.04 -55.49
CA LEU A 7 36.33 12.02 -54.60
C LEU A 7 35.80 12.70 -53.36
N ALA A 8 34.46 12.65 -53.15
CA ALA A 8 33.83 12.95 -51.89
C ALA A 8 33.96 11.74 -50.96
N VAL A 9 34.74 11.87 -49.91
CA VAL A 9 34.76 10.92 -48.78
C VAL A 9 33.59 11.24 -47.87
N LEU A 10 32.57 10.36 -47.90
CA LEU A 10 31.55 10.35 -46.87
C LEU A 10 32.18 9.67 -45.63
N PRO A 11 32.06 10.26 -44.43
CA PRO A 11 32.36 9.52 -43.21
C PRO A 11 31.24 8.48 -42.97
N LEU A 12 31.60 7.20 -42.93
CA LEU A 12 30.81 6.16 -42.32
C LEU A 12 30.64 6.54 -40.83
N LEU A 13 29.49 7.04 -40.48
CA LEU A 13 29.05 7.02 -39.09
C LEU A 13 28.79 5.55 -38.71
N ALA A 14 29.76 4.93 -38.06
CA ALA A 14 29.54 3.70 -37.35
C ALA A 14 28.52 3.99 -36.25
N THR A 15 27.30 3.51 -36.44
CA THR A 15 26.30 3.40 -35.33
C THR A 15 26.81 2.30 -34.41
N THR A 16 27.66 2.66 -33.45
CA THR A 16 27.82 1.83 -32.25
C THR A 16 26.48 1.80 -31.55
N PRO A 17 25.96 0.62 -31.16
CA PRO A 17 24.82 0.57 -30.29
C PRO A 17 25.20 1.34 -29.04
N LEU A 18 24.37 2.31 -28.63
CA LEU A 18 24.41 2.94 -27.32
C LEU A 18 24.14 1.82 -26.30
N THR A 19 25.20 1.14 -25.86
CA THR A 19 25.16 0.40 -24.62
C THR A 19 24.95 1.45 -23.54
N LEU A 20 23.77 1.46 -22.91
CA LEU A 20 23.53 2.23 -21.71
C LEU A 20 24.69 1.95 -20.75
N ALA A 21 25.50 2.96 -20.49
CA ALA A 21 26.64 2.82 -19.61
C ALA A 21 26.14 2.49 -18.21
N ARG A 22 26.66 1.43 -17.59
CA ARG A 22 26.40 1.15 -16.16
C ARG A 22 26.79 2.39 -15.36
N PRO A 23 25.90 2.88 -14.46
CA PRO A 23 26.21 4.03 -13.62
C PRO A 23 27.48 3.78 -12.77
N THR A 24 28.24 4.80 -12.40
CA THR A 24 29.44 4.65 -11.56
C THR A 24 29.14 4.99 -10.10
N TYR A 25 29.69 4.25 -9.15
CA TYR A 25 29.38 4.32 -7.71
C TYR A 25 29.61 5.71 -7.08
N ASP A 26 30.44 6.54 -7.70
CA ASP A 26 30.76 7.89 -7.22
C ASP A 26 29.64 8.92 -7.55
N ASP A 27 28.64 8.51 -8.34
CA ASP A 27 27.56 9.37 -8.83
C ASP A 27 26.25 9.21 -8.03
N VAL A 28 26.27 8.54 -6.87
CA VAL A 28 25.08 8.37 -6.03
C VAL A 28 24.65 9.74 -5.49
N PRO A 29 23.44 10.23 -5.82
CA PRO A 29 22.95 11.50 -5.29
C PRO A 29 22.93 11.49 -3.77
N GLN A 30 23.18 12.63 -3.13
CA GLN A 30 22.98 12.73 -1.70
C GLN A 30 21.53 12.44 -1.37
N VAL A 31 21.33 11.48 -0.46
CA VAL A 31 20.00 11.05 0.00
C VAL A 31 19.26 12.26 0.58
N ARG A 32 18.08 12.56 0.01
CA ARG A 32 17.14 13.52 0.56
C ARG A 32 16.09 12.75 1.36
N GLU A 33 15.87 13.15 2.61
CA GLU A 33 14.73 12.61 3.35
C GLU A 33 13.43 12.96 2.62
N ARG A 34 12.63 11.93 2.26
CA ARG A 34 11.30 12.12 1.69
C ARG A 34 10.39 12.80 2.70
N LYS A 35 9.63 13.78 2.27
CA LYS A 35 8.58 14.39 3.06
C LYS A 35 7.28 13.62 2.81
N SER A 36 6.84 12.82 3.77
CA SER A 36 5.50 12.25 3.77
C SER A 36 4.58 13.13 4.60
N LEU A 37 3.41 13.46 4.06
CA LEU A 37 2.40 14.26 4.73
C LEU A 37 1.04 13.63 4.49
N SER A 38 0.47 13.01 5.53
CA SER A 38 -0.88 12.43 5.47
C SER A 38 -1.63 12.75 6.76
N PHE A 39 -2.75 13.41 6.62
CA PHE A 39 -3.68 13.67 7.73
C PHE A 39 -5.08 13.99 7.18
N GLY A 40 -6.06 13.87 8.04
CA GLY A 40 -7.44 14.26 7.76
C GLY A 40 -8.32 14.22 8.99
N PRO A 41 -9.54 14.69 8.89
CA PRO A 41 -10.48 14.70 9.99
C PRO A 41 -10.86 13.28 10.42
N VAL A 42 -11.20 13.14 11.71
CA VAL A 42 -11.77 11.90 12.25
C VAL A 42 -13.29 12.02 12.21
N HIS A 43 -13.95 11.14 11.44
CA HIS A 43 -15.39 11.15 11.28
C HIS A 43 -16.08 10.39 12.42
N LYS A 44 -16.81 11.10 13.28
CA LYS A 44 -17.61 10.49 14.36
C LYS A 44 -18.79 9.64 13.85
N HIS A 45 -19.13 9.76 12.58
CA HIS A 45 -20.28 9.10 11.93
C HIS A 45 -19.92 7.85 11.16
N HIS A 46 -18.63 7.54 11.09
CA HIS A 46 -18.16 6.33 10.43
C HIS A 46 -18.75 5.10 11.12
N SER A 47 -19.30 4.18 10.33
CA SER A 47 -19.86 2.94 10.85
C SER A 47 -19.68 1.80 9.86
N PHE A 48 -19.39 0.62 10.38
CA PHE A 48 -19.48 -0.64 9.64
C PHE A 48 -20.42 -1.59 10.37
N GLN A 49 -21.31 -2.24 9.64
CA GLN A 49 -22.31 -3.14 10.20
C GLN A 49 -22.40 -4.43 9.41
N VAL A 50 -22.26 -5.54 10.09
CA VAL A 50 -22.60 -6.89 9.62
C VAL A 50 -24.06 -7.14 9.93
N ILE A 51 -24.84 -7.64 8.97
CA ILE A 51 -26.26 -7.92 9.10
C ILE A 51 -26.44 -9.42 9.38
N ASP A 52 -26.76 -9.77 10.63
CA ASP A 52 -26.91 -11.17 11.06
C ASP A 52 -28.15 -11.84 10.44
N GLU A 53 -29.24 -11.09 10.27
CA GLU A 53 -30.47 -11.56 9.66
C GLU A 53 -30.82 -10.69 8.45
N PRO A 54 -30.20 -10.92 7.28
CA PRO A 54 -30.47 -10.12 6.10
C PRO A 54 -31.93 -10.29 5.64
N PRO A 55 -32.58 -9.16 5.27
CA PRO A 55 -33.96 -9.21 4.78
C PRO A 55 -34.06 -10.08 3.51
N VAL A 56 -35.15 -10.81 3.39
CA VAL A 56 -35.43 -11.60 2.18
C VAL A 56 -35.57 -10.67 0.99
N ALA A 57 -34.74 -10.86 -0.04
CA ALA A 57 -34.82 -10.07 -1.25
C ALA A 57 -36.12 -10.33 -2.00
N VAL A 58 -36.81 -9.27 -2.41
CA VAL A 58 -38.06 -9.40 -3.19
C VAL A 58 -37.84 -10.12 -4.53
N SER A 59 -36.64 -9.97 -5.13
CA SER A 59 -36.27 -10.62 -6.38
C SER A 59 -36.17 -12.16 -6.29
N ALA A 60 -35.84 -12.72 -5.13
CA ALA A 60 -35.82 -14.16 -4.94
C ALA A 60 -37.21 -14.81 -5.07
N LEU A 61 -38.26 -14.02 -4.96
CA LEU A 61 -39.65 -14.47 -5.13
C LEU A 61 -40.12 -14.44 -6.59
N LEU A 62 -39.41 -13.76 -7.50
CA LEU A 62 -39.86 -13.49 -8.87
C LEU A 62 -39.08 -14.24 -9.96
N ASN A 63 -38.07 -15.03 -9.65
CA ASN A 63 -37.18 -15.70 -10.61
C ASN A 63 -36.52 -14.75 -11.64
N GLU A 64 -36.40 -13.47 -11.32
CA GLU A 64 -35.75 -12.50 -12.19
C GLU A 64 -34.28 -12.31 -11.78
N PRO A 65 -33.36 -11.94 -12.70
CA PRO A 65 -31.99 -11.59 -12.35
C PRO A 65 -31.95 -10.45 -11.31
N VAL A 66 -31.06 -10.55 -10.34
CA VAL A 66 -30.92 -9.51 -9.30
C VAL A 66 -30.27 -8.27 -9.89
N ASP A 67 -30.99 -7.14 -9.83
CA ASP A 67 -30.40 -5.83 -10.09
C ASP A 67 -29.76 -5.30 -8.79
N TYR A 68 -28.46 -5.51 -8.66
CA TYR A 68 -27.72 -5.14 -7.45
C TYR A 68 -27.65 -3.63 -7.23
N LYS A 69 -27.68 -2.81 -8.29
CA LYS A 69 -27.69 -1.34 -8.19
C LYS A 69 -29.04 -0.85 -7.65
N ASP A 70 -30.13 -1.45 -8.07
CA ASP A 70 -31.46 -1.15 -7.54
C ASP A 70 -31.60 -1.60 -6.07
N VAL A 71 -31.08 -2.80 -5.73
CA VAL A 71 -31.03 -3.26 -4.31
C VAL A 71 -30.25 -2.27 -3.45
N ALA A 72 -29.05 -1.85 -3.89
CA ALA A 72 -28.23 -0.90 -3.17
C ALA A 72 -28.91 0.46 -3.04
N SER A 73 -29.49 1.00 -4.12
CA SER A 73 -30.16 2.31 -4.11
C SER A 73 -31.34 2.34 -3.14
N ARG A 74 -32.16 1.28 -3.12
CA ARG A 74 -33.27 1.15 -2.15
C ARG A 74 -32.77 0.98 -0.71
N PHE A 75 -31.67 0.25 -0.53
CA PHE A 75 -31.09 0.08 0.80
C PHE A 75 -30.55 1.43 1.35
N ILE A 76 -29.82 2.18 0.54
CA ILE A 76 -29.29 3.49 0.90
C ILE A 76 -30.44 4.45 1.25
N ALA A 77 -31.42 4.59 0.38
CA ALA A 77 -32.58 5.47 0.60
C ALA A 77 -33.32 5.14 1.90
N LYS A 78 -33.39 3.86 2.29
CA LYS A 78 -34.05 3.43 3.53
C LYS A 78 -33.22 3.73 4.78
N ARG A 79 -31.90 3.67 4.70
CA ARG A 79 -30.98 3.75 5.84
C ARG A 79 -30.44 5.16 6.09
N VAL A 80 -30.18 5.90 5.03
CA VAL A 80 -29.62 7.26 5.10
C VAL A 80 -30.75 8.32 5.09
N GLY A 81 -31.96 7.95 4.67
CA GLY A 81 -33.17 8.77 4.72
C GLY A 81 -33.60 9.32 3.35
N PRO A 82 -34.91 9.63 3.16
CA PRO A 82 -35.43 10.12 1.88
C PRO A 82 -35.01 11.57 1.54
N GLU A 83 -34.56 12.32 2.51
CA GLU A 83 -33.97 13.67 2.35
C GLU A 83 -32.43 13.60 2.33
N GLY A 84 -31.87 12.42 2.58
CA GLY A 84 -30.45 12.15 2.48
C GLY A 84 -30.04 12.23 1.02
N GLU A 85 -29.77 13.37 0.61
CA GLU A 85 -28.75 13.82 -0.28
C GLU A 85 -28.49 12.91 -1.46
N ALA A 86 -28.37 13.50 -2.62
CA ALA A 86 -28.04 12.80 -3.83
C ALA A 86 -26.76 11.97 -3.58
N PHE A 87 -26.76 10.76 -4.06
CA PHE A 87 -25.58 9.91 -4.13
C PHE A 87 -25.53 9.27 -5.53
N TYR A 88 -24.38 8.72 -5.87
CA TYR A 88 -24.28 7.88 -7.06
C TYR A 88 -23.52 6.60 -6.76
N ILE A 89 -23.82 5.53 -7.47
CA ILE A 89 -23.10 4.27 -7.43
C ILE A 89 -21.93 4.38 -8.41
N ARG A 90 -20.72 4.13 -7.89
CA ARG A 90 -19.49 4.19 -8.66
C ARG A 90 -19.44 3.07 -9.71
N GLU A 91 -18.80 3.33 -10.84
CA GLU A 91 -18.70 2.39 -11.95
C GLU A 91 -17.76 1.21 -11.66
N ASP A 92 -16.82 1.38 -10.73
CA ASP A 92 -15.91 0.34 -10.25
C ASP A 92 -16.56 -0.64 -9.25
N SER A 93 -17.89 -0.59 -9.11
CA SER A 93 -18.66 -1.62 -8.40
C SER A 93 -18.69 -2.92 -9.21
N TYR A 94 -18.42 -4.06 -8.57
CA TYR A 94 -18.25 -5.33 -9.26
C TYR A 94 -18.79 -6.53 -8.48
N THR A 95 -18.97 -7.66 -9.17
CA THR A 95 -19.28 -8.95 -8.53
C THR A 95 -18.00 -9.76 -8.46
N ASP A 96 -17.59 -10.13 -7.23
CA ASP A 96 -16.45 -10.98 -6.96
C ASP A 96 -16.72 -12.41 -7.47
N ALA A 97 -15.95 -12.86 -8.44
CA ALA A 97 -16.13 -14.17 -9.06
C ALA A 97 -15.86 -15.32 -8.09
N SER A 98 -15.00 -15.14 -7.08
CA SER A 98 -14.64 -16.19 -6.12
C SER A 98 -15.70 -16.45 -5.06
N THR A 99 -16.52 -15.44 -4.73
CA THR A 99 -17.55 -15.51 -3.69
C THR A 99 -18.96 -15.32 -4.19
N GLY A 100 -19.14 -14.75 -5.40
CA GLY A 100 -20.43 -14.34 -5.93
C GLY A 100 -21.04 -13.14 -5.20
N VAL A 101 -20.28 -12.45 -4.35
CA VAL A 101 -20.73 -11.26 -3.63
C VAL A 101 -20.49 -10.04 -4.50
N THR A 102 -21.53 -9.21 -4.66
CA THR A 102 -21.43 -7.94 -5.36
C THR A 102 -20.99 -6.85 -4.40
N ARG A 103 -19.91 -6.16 -4.74
CA ARG A 103 -19.33 -5.02 -4.04
C ARG A 103 -19.86 -3.75 -4.68
N ILE A 104 -20.70 -3.02 -3.97
CA ILE A 104 -21.23 -1.74 -4.42
C ILE A 104 -20.51 -0.63 -3.66
N PHE A 105 -19.97 0.32 -4.40
CA PHE A 105 -19.37 1.54 -3.88
C PHE A 105 -20.22 2.73 -4.27
N ALA A 106 -20.49 3.64 -3.34
CA ALA A 106 -21.25 4.85 -3.60
C ALA A 106 -20.58 6.08 -3.00
N LYS A 107 -20.78 7.23 -3.64
CA LYS A 107 -20.32 8.54 -3.19
C LYS A 107 -21.49 9.44 -2.87
N GLN A 108 -21.39 10.20 -1.78
CA GLN A 108 -22.34 11.24 -1.41
C GLN A 108 -22.16 12.47 -2.29
N LEU A 109 -23.28 13.11 -2.63
CA LEU A 109 -23.33 14.37 -3.36
C LEU A 109 -24.00 15.46 -2.52
N ILE A 110 -23.39 16.63 -2.43
CA ILE A 110 -23.95 17.83 -1.84
C ILE A 110 -23.98 18.91 -2.92
N ASN A 111 -25.15 19.50 -3.18
CA ASN A 111 -25.32 20.49 -4.25
C ASN A 111 -24.81 20.02 -5.63
N GLY A 112 -24.84 18.72 -5.90
CA GLY A 112 -24.33 18.11 -7.14
C GLY A 112 -22.83 17.90 -7.19
N LEU A 113 -22.08 18.24 -6.13
CA LEU A 113 -20.65 18.00 -5.98
C LEU A 113 -20.38 16.80 -5.08
N GLU A 114 -19.34 16.05 -5.39
CA GLU A 114 -18.90 14.94 -4.54
C GLU A 114 -18.45 15.40 -3.16
N VAL A 115 -18.74 14.57 -2.15
CA VAL A 115 -18.11 14.65 -0.83
C VAL A 115 -16.94 13.68 -0.83
N SER A 116 -15.72 14.21 -0.77
CA SER A 116 -14.47 13.45 -0.98
C SER A 116 -14.32 12.22 -0.08
N ASP A 117 -14.83 12.30 1.12
CA ASP A 117 -14.79 11.29 2.18
C ASP A 117 -16.19 10.80 2.60
N GLY A 118 -17.21 11.18 1.83
CA GLY A 118 -18.55 10.61 1.90
C GLY A 118 -18.60 9.31 1.10
N ASP A 119 -18.11 8.22 1.69
CA ASP A 119 -18.05 6.90 1.09
C ASP A 119 -19.08 5.96 1.70
N LEU A 120 -19.64 5.10 0.88
CA LEU A 120 -20.50 4.01 1.32
C LEU A 120 -20.17 2.77 0.50
N ASN A 121 -19.97 1.63 1.18
CA ASN A 121 -19.84 0.32 0.54
C ASN A 121 -20.93 -0.64 1.02
N ILE A 122 -21.45 -1.47 0.12
CA ILE A 122 -22.47 -2.49 0.43
C ILE A 122 -22.02 -3.82 -0.18
N ASN A 123 -22.08 -4.88 0.62
CA ASN A 123 -21.78 -6.23 0.20
C ASN A 123 -23.10 -6.99 0.06
N ILE A 124 -23.41 -7.46 -1.16
CA ILE A 124 -24.70 -8.07 -1.51
C ILE A 124 -24.43 -9.49 -2.03
N ASP A 125 -25.12 -10.48 -1.48
CA ASP A 125 -24.99 -11.87 -1.96
C ASP A 125 -25.71 -12.10 -3.30
N SER A 126 -25.45 -13.25 -3.89
CA SER A 126 -26.06 -13.66 -5.17
C SER A 126 -27.60 -13.78 -5.15
N ASN A 127 -28.23 -13.71 -3.98
CA ASN A 127 -29.70 -13.69 -3.82
C ASN A 127 -30.23 -12.26 -3.60
N GLY A 128 -29.39 -11.23 -3.66
CA GLY A 128 -29.77 -9.84 -3.43
C GLY A 128 -29.93 -9.47 -1.96
N ARG A 129 -29.37 -10.26 -1.02
CA ARG A 129 -29.38 -9.92 0.41
C ARG A 129 -28.15 -9.08 0.74
N VAL A 130 -28.35 -7.98 1.45
CA VAL A 130 -27.26 -7.19 1.98
C VAL A 130 -26.66 -7.93 3.18
N LEU A 131 -25.36 -8.21 3.11
CA LEU A 131 -24.61 -8.95 4.13
C LEU A 131 -23.95 -8.00 5.13
N SER A 132 -23.39 -6.91 4.63
CA SER A 132 -22.74 -5.86 5.43
C SER A 132 -22.69 -4.56 4.65
N TRP A 133 -22.47 -3.47 5.35
CA TRP A 133 -22.31 -2.15 4.75
C TRP A 133 -21.49 -1.25 5.64
N GLY A 134 -20.71 -0.37 5.01
CA GLY A 134 -19.95 0.70 5.64
C GLY A 134 -20.48 2.06 5.20
N ASN A 135 -20.48 3.04 6.08
CA ASN A 135 -21.01 4.37 5.79
C ASN A 135 -20.19 5.47 6.46
N SER A 136 -19.78 6.44 5.67
CA SER A 136 -19.17 7.69 6.13
C SER A 136 -19.87 8.93 5.54
N PHE A 137 -21.09 8.80 5.04
CA PHE A 137 -21.86 9.94 4.58
C PHE A 137 -22.08 10.94 5.73
N HIS A 138 -21.93 12.21 5.41
CA HIS A 138 -22.28 13.28 6.34
C HIS A 138 -23.77 13.21 6.68
N PRO A 139 -24.16 13.10 7.97
CA PRO A 139 -25.56 12.89 8.35
C PRO A 139 -26.34 14.18 8.64
N GLY A 140 -25.68 15.33 8.53
CA GLY A 140 -26.24 16.62 8.88
C GLY A 140 -27.01 17.27 7.73
N GLU A 141 -27.55 18.47 8.00
CA GLU A 141 -28.17 19.29 6.97
C GLU A 141 -27.16 19.63 5.87
N THR A 142 -27.62 19.61 4.63
CA THR A 142 -26.82 19.98 3.48
C THR A 142 -26.53 21.49 3.54
N PRO A 143 -25.25 21.90 3.62
CA PRO A 143 -24.93 23.32 3.59
C PRO A 143 -25.39 23.93 2.27
N ASN A 144 -26.08 25.09 2.34
CA ASN A 144 -26.26 25.84 1.12
C ASN A 144 -24.90 26.40 0.63
N LEU A 145 -24.80 26.75 -0.62
CA LEU A 145 -23.52 27.22 -1.19
C LEU A 145 -22.97 28.47 -0.48
N HIS A 146 -23.85 29.35 0.01
CA HIS A 146 -23.47 30.54 0.77
C HIS A 146 -22.82 30.15 2.11
N ASP A 147 -23.44 29.24 2.86
CA ASP A 147 -22.92 28.76 4.15
C ASP A 147 -21.59 28.01 3.97
N ALA A 148 -21.45 27.24 2.91
CA ALA A 148 -20.20 26.56 2.56
C ALA A 148 -19.04 27.54 2.27
N LEU A 149 -19.37 28.74 1.78
CA LEU A 149 -18.40 29.81 1.53
C LEU A 149 -18.10 30.68 2.77
N GLU A 150 -18.89 30.63 3.83
CA GLU A 150 -18.68 31.40 5.08
C GLU A 150 -17.66 30.78 6.05
N GLY A 151 -17.04 29.67 5.73
CA GLY A 151 -16.19 28.87 6.58
C GLY A 151 -15.26 29.64 7.52
N THR A 152 -15.11 29.09 8.74
CA THR A 152 -14.25 29.65 9.81
C THR A 152 -12.91 28.90 9.87
N SER A 153 -11.83 29.62 10.19
CA SER A 153 -10.43 29.12 10.24
C SER A 153 -10.05 28.22 11.42
N GLY A 154 -11.03 27.53 12.01
CA GLY A 154 -10.79 26.81 13.27
C GLY A 154 -10.15 25.41 13.16
N GLU A 155 -10.15 24.79 11.99
CA GLU A 155 -9.67 23.40 11.86
C GLU A 155 -8.14 23.31 11.89
N THR A 156 -7.45 24.22 11.23
CA THR A 156 -5.98 24.32 11.31
C THR A 156 -5.54 24.62 12.75
N GLU A 157 -6.19 25.54 13.45
CA GLU A 157 -5.85 25.90 14.83
C GLU A 157 -6.00 24.68 15.75
N ARG A 158 -7.07 23.90 15.58
CA ARG A 158 -7.29 22.66 16.31
C ARG A 158 -6.23 21.60 16.01
N THR A 159 -5.90 21.39 14.74
CA THR A 159 -4.85 20.46 14.33
C THR A 159 -3.49 20.91 14.86
N CYS A 160 -3.22 22.19 14.86
CA CYS A 160 -1.98 22.77 15.42
C CYS A 160 -1.88 22.57 16.92
N GLN A 161 -2.98 22.74 17.67
CA GLN A 161 -3.02 22.44 19.11
C GLN A 161 -2.72 20.97 19.38
N ILE A 162 -3.32 20.09 18.61
CA ILE A 162 -3.10 18.65 18.68
C ILE A 162 -1.63 18.28 18.44
N LEU A 163 -1.00 18.86 17.41
CA LEU A 163 0.42 18.64 17.12
C LEU A 163 1.31 19.18 18.24
N GLN A 164 0.94 20.30 18.87
CA GLN A 164 1.64 20.82 20.01
C GLN A 164 1.53 19.90 21.23
N ASP A 165 0.33 19.45 21.57
CA ASP A 165 0.09 18.53 22.68
C ASP A 165 0.86 17.21 22.48
N THR A 166 0.93 16.73 21.22
CA THR A 166 1.71 15.55 20.83
C THR A 166 3.21 15.76 21.04
N TYR A 167 3.72 16.92 20.63
CA TYR A 167 5.12 17.28 20.81
C TYR A 167 5.49 17.36 22.30
N ASP A 168 4.63 17.97 23.11
CA ASP A 168 4.82 18.12 24.55
C ASP A 168 4.78 16.76 25.27
N ALA A 169 3.88 15.86 24.87
CA ALA A 169 3.84 14.48 25.39
C ALA A 169 5.14 13.70 25.07
N HIS A 170 5.76 13.92 23.91
CA HIS A 170 7.06 13.34 23.59
C HIS A 170 8.19 13.93 24.45
N LEU A 171 8.14 15.22 24.74
CA LEU A 171 9.09 15.86 25.67
C LEU A 171 8.98 15.28 27.09
N ASP A 172 7.75 15.11 27.59
CA ASP A 172 7.49 14.51 28.90
C ASP A 172 8.00 13.06 28.96
N HIS A 173 7.79 12.28 27.90
CA HIS A 173 8.31 10.93 27.81
C HIS A 173 9.85 10.89 27.81
N LEU A 174 10.51 11.79 27.06
CA LEU A 174 11.97 11.94 27.10
C LEU A 174 12.47 12.31 28.50
N SER A 175 11.76 13.15 29.23
CA SER A 175 12.11 13.55 30.58
C SER A 175 11.98 12.42 31.60
N GLY A 176 11.02 11.50 31.38
CA GLY A 176 10.77 10.33 32.22
C GLY A 176 11.81 9.21 32.07
N LEU A 177 12.51 9.16 30.91
CA LEU A 177 13.53 8.13 30.63
C LEU A 177 14.86 8.36 31.36
N LYS A 178 15.07 9.54 31.96
CA LYS A 178 16.29 9.85 32.77
C LYS A 178 15.89 10.60 34.03
N GLY A 179 16.39 10.11 35.16
CA GLY A 179 16.21 10.78 36.48
C GLY A 179 16.64 12.26 36.48
N GLU A 180 16.19 12.99 37.47
CA GLU A 180 16.16 14.47 37.56
C GLU A 180 17.42 15.26 37.13
N GLU A 181 18.65 14.68 37.17
CA GLU A 181 19.87 15.34 36.71
C GLU A 181 20.14 15.25 35.20
N GLY A 182 19.56 14.29 34.51
CA GLY A 182 19.74 14.05 33.07
C GLY A 182 18.80 14.85 32.15
N ALA A 183 17.63 15.24 32.65
CA ALA A 183 16.55 15.83 31.84
C ALA A 183 16.96 17.16 31.18
N TRP A 184 17.65 18.03 31.88
CA TRP A 184 18.11 19.33 31.36
C TRP A 184 19.21 19.23 30.30
N GLY A 185 20.10 18.23 30.42
CA GLY A 185 21.12 17.94 29.38
C GLY A 185 20.50 17.49 28.07
N LEU A 186 19.45 16.68 28.15
CA LEU A 186 18.73 16.14 27.00
C LEU A 186 17.86 17.18 26.30
N VAL A 187 17.15 18.02 27.04
CA VAL A 187 16.37 19.13 26.45
C VAL A 187 17.27 20.06 25.65
N LYS A 188 18.51 20.35 26.16
CA LYS A 188 19.51 21.11 25.40
C LYS A 188 20.01 20.36 24.17
N SER A 189 20.26 19.04 24.25
CA SER A 189 20.72 18.23 23.12
C SER A 189 19.60 18.07 22.09
N ALA A 190 18.36 17.86 22.52
CA ALA A 190 17.18 17.82 21.65
C ALA A 190 16.97 19.14 20.89
N ALA A 191 17.07 20.26 21.59
CA ALA A 191 16.99 21.59 20.99
C ALA A 191 18.11 21.82 19.97
N GLN A 192 19.31 21.30 20.21
CA GLN A 192 20.47 21.48 19.34
C GLN A 192 20.41 20.61 18.08
N VAL A 193 19.91 19.37 18.18
CA VAL A 193 19.65 18.47 17.03
C VAL A 193 18.52 19.02 16.16
N ILE A 194 17.47 19.56 16.78
CA ILE A 194 16.34 20.19 16.09
C ILE A 194 16.76 21.47 15.35
N LEU A 195 17.82 22.13 15.84
CA LEU A 195 18.36 23.37 15.27
C LEU A 195 19.56 23.18 14.32
N GLY A 196 19.90 21.95 13.95
CA GLY A 196 20.90 21.65 12.91
C GLY A 196 22.35 21.51 13.38
N GLY A 197 22.60 21.19 14.65
CA GLY A 197 23.95 20.93 15.18
C GLY A 197 24.37 19.46 15.11
N SER A 198 25.60 19.16 14.69
CA SER A 198 26.17 17.81 14.68
C SER A 198 26.57 17.35 16.07
N TYR A 199 26.24 16.10 16.43
CA TYR A 199 26.54 15.48 17.72
C TYR A 199 27.62 14.40 17.58
N SER A 200 28.62 14.43 18.47
CA SER A 200 29.63 13.38 18.66
C SER A 200 29.48 12.78 20.05
N SER A 201 29.14 11.50 20.18
CA SER A 201 29.01 10.81 21.43
C SER A 201 29.98 9.65 21.61
N LYS A 202 30.50 9.48 22.78
CA LYS A 202 31.04 8.22 23.30
C LYS A 202 30.36 7.93 24.64
N ASP A 203 29.87 6.69 24.75
CA ASP A 203 29.37 5.99 25.93
C ASP A 203 27.95 6.32 26.45
N HIS A 204 27.02 5.42 26.20
CA HIS A 204 25.97 4.78 27.02
C HIS A 204 24.83 4.22 26.11
N SER A 205 24.80 2.89 25.92
CA SER A 205 24.16 2.24 24.77
C SER A 205 22.65 1.88 24.86
N THR A 206 21.98 2.03 25.99
CA THR A 206 20.60 1.53 26.18
C THR A 206 19.50 2.59 26.02
N ASP A 207 19.77 3.83 26.39
CA ASP A 207 18.79 4.91 26.29
C ASP A 207 18.86 5.68 24.96
N GLU A 208 19.97 5.54 24.23
CA GLU A 208 20.25 6.37 23.06
C GLU A 208 19.33 6.08 21.88
N HIS A 209 18.90 4.82 21.70
CA HIS A 209 17.99 4.42 20.63
C HIS A 209 16.54 4.85 20.87
N ALA A 210 16.03 4.65 22.09
CA ALA A 210 14.72 5.16 22.46
C ALA A 210 14.67 6.69 22.31
N ILE A 211 15.75 7.36 22.68
CA ILE A 211 15.93 8.79 22.52
C ILE A 211 15.95 9.19 21.03
N LYS A 212 16.69 8.49 20.18
CA LYS A 212 16.73 8.75 18.72
C LYS A 212 15.33 8.58 18.09
N LYS A 213 14.58 7.56 18.50
CA LYS A 213 13.23 7.31 18.02
C LYS A 213 12.25 8.43 18.40
N ILE A 214 12.26 8.85 19.67
CA ILE A 214 11.45 9.97 20.12
C ILE A 214 11.85 11.24 19.36
N HIS A 215 13.14 11.46 19.11
CA HIS A 215 13.62 12.57 18.30
C HIS A 215 13.13 12.54 16.85
N LYS A 216 13.05 11.34 16.22
CA LYS A 216 12.50 11.20 14.86
C LYS A 216 11.00 11.52 14.87
N SER A 217 10.24 10.96 15.83
CA SER A 217 8.82 11.27 15.99
C SER A 217 8.58 12.76 16.24
N MET A 218 9.38 13.39 17.10
CA MET A 218 9.33 14.83 17.33
C MET A 218 9.68 15.65 16.08
N ARG A 219 10.64 15.20 15.25
CA ARG A 219 10.92 15.84 13.96
C ARG A 219 9.74 15.75 13.02
N ASN A 220 9.10 14.61 12.92
CA ASN A 220 7.91 14.42 12.11
C ASN A 220 6.76 15.33 12.58
N VAL A 221 6.45 15.35 13.87
CA VAL A 221 5.44 16.26 14.44
C VAL A 221 5.77 17.71 14.14
N ARG A 222 7.03 18.12 14.32
CA ARG A 222 7.47 19.49 14.05
C ARG A 222 7.43 19.84 12.57
N HIS A 223 7.65 18.85 11.70
CA HIS A 223 7.52 19.01 10.27
C HIS A 223 6.06 19.30 9.89
N HIS A 224 5.12 18.54 10.44
CA HIS A 224 3.69 18.79 10.28
C HIS A 224 3.28 20.15 10.84
N GLN A 225 3.77 20.53 12.05
CA GLN A 225 3.56 21.86 12.60
C GLN A 225 4.07 22.98 11.68
N LYS A 226 5.27 22.82 11.10
CA LYS A 226 5.83 23.82 10.19
C LYS A 226 5.01 23.93 8.89
N ALA A 227 4.57 22.79 8.37
CA ALA A 227 3.77 22.74 7.14
C ALA A 227 2.37 23.35 7.32
N LEU A 228 1.74 23.13 8.48
CA LEU A 228 0.36 23.52 8.74
C LEU A 228 0.23 24.85 9.49
N CYS A 229 1.05 25.04 10.55
CA CYS A 229 0.80 26.07 11.55
C CYS A 229 1.58 27.38 11.33
N GLN A 230 2.60 27.37 10.47
CA GLN A 230 3.47 28.55 10.25
C GLN A 230 3.17 29.29 8.95
N GLN A 231 2.25 28.81 8.14
CA GLN A 231 1.88 29.43 6.86
C GLN A 231 0.73 30.43 7.06
N PRO A 232 0.78 31.62 6.45
CA PRO A 232 -0.30 32.58 6.53
C PRO A 232 -1.54 32.05 5.81
N ILE A 233 -2.69 32.14 6.49
CA ILE A 233 -4.00 31.92 5.88
C ILE A 233 -4.30 33.11 4.97
N ARG A 234 -4.61 32.86 3.70
CA ARG A 234 -5.05 33.90 2.77
C ARG A 234 -6.57 33.98 2.81
N GLU A 235 -7.11 35.09 3.26
CA GLU A 235 -8.52 35.39 3.06
C GLU A 235 -8.72 36.17 1.75
N THR A 236 -9.66 35.72 0.93
CA THR A 236 -10.03 36.45 -0.30
C THR A 236 -11.07 37.52 0.04
N SER A 237 -10.87 38.70 -0.45
CA SER A 237 -11.79 39.83 -0.24
C SER A 237 -13.05 39.79 -1.11
N SER A 238 -13.16 38.87 -2.08
CA SER A 238 -14.20 38.94 -3.13
C SER A 238 -14.65 37.62 -3.76
N GLY A 239 -14.51 36.44 -3.09
CA GLY A 239 -14.98 35.19 -3.67
C GLY A 239 -14.15 33.97 -3.29
N ILE A 240 -14.22 32.92 -4.10
CA ILE A 240 -13.42 31.70 -3.92
C ILE A 240 -12.06 31.87 -4.62
N LEU A 241 -11.03 31.23 -4.07
CA LEU A 241 -9.74 31.09 -4.74
C LEU A 241 -9.91 30.38 -6.09
N SER A 242 -9.21 30.84 -7.11
CA SER A 242 -9.07 30.09 -8.35
C SER A 242 -8.30 28.80 -8.12
N PRO A 243 -8.39 27.79 -9.01
CA PRO A 243 -7.61 26.57 -8.87
C PRO A 243 -6.10 26.83 -8.82
N VAL A 244 -5.59 27.83 -9.53
CA VAL A 244 -4.17 28.22 -9.48
C VAL A 244 -3.80 28.85 -8.14
N GLU A 245 -4.61 29.79 -7.61
CA GLU A 245 -4.37 30.39 -6.29
C GLU A 245 -4.38 29.35 -5.17
N GLY A 246 -5.33 28.40 -5.21
CA GLY A 246 -5.38 27.30 -4.23
C GLY A 246 -4.15 26.41 -4.31
N LEU A 247 -3.67 26.05 -5.51
CA LEU A 247 -2.43 25.29 -5.68
C LEU A 247 -1.22 26.05 -5.12
N LEU A 248 -1.12 27.34 -5.35
CA LEU A 248 -0.03 28.19 -4.82
C LEU A 248 -0.01 28.24 -3.27
N THR A 249 -1.14 28.00 -2.59
CA THR A 249 -1.15 27.84 -1.14
C THR A 249 -0.69 26.47 -0.69
N LEU A 250 -0.85 25.43 -1.54
CA LEU A 250 -0.48 24.04 -1.26
C LEU A 250 1.02 23.80 -1.44
N LEU A 251 1.60 24.23 -2.56
CA LEU A 251 2.98 23.89 -2.96
C LEU A 251 4.04 24.13 -1.87
N PRO A 252 4.07 25.27 -1.11
CA PRO A 252 5.04 25.46 -0.04
C PRO A 252 4.90 24.43 1.10
N ARG A 253 3.72 23.84 1.28
CA ARG A 253 3.41 22.90 2.36
C ARG A 253 3.91 21.48 2.06
N ILE A 254 3.88 21.09 0.77
CA ILE A 254 4.28 19.76 0.31
C ILE A 254 5.74 19.68 -0.15
N HIS A 255 6.42 20.78 -0.33
CA HIS A 255 7.81 20.81 -0.74
C HIS A 255 8.75 20.29 0.36
N ALA A 256 9.75 19.51 -0.01
CA ALA A 256 10.64 18.82 0.95
C ALA A 256 11.51 19.79 1.77
N SER A 257 11.97 20.89 1.20
CA SER A 257 12.73 21.92 1.91
C SER A 257 12.18 23.31 1.64
N ASN A 258 11.91 24.08 2.68
CA ASN A 258 11.47 25.48 2.52
C ASN A 258 12.58 26.39 1.98
N ASP A 259 13.85 25.97 2.12
CA ASP A 259 15.00 26.75 1.69
C ASP A 259 15.26 26.64 0.19
N ASP A 260 14.80 25.54 -0.46
CA ASP A 260 14.92 25.29 -1.89
C ASP A 260 13.65 25.67 -2.67
N PHE A 261 12.55 25.99 -2.00
CA PHE A 261 11.32 26.42 -2.67
C PHE A 261 11.51 27.78 -3.31
N GLN A 262 11.78 27.78 -4.61
CA GLN A 262 11.73 29.01 -5.41
C GLN A 262 10.26 29.36 -5.63
N GLY A 263 9.81 30.48 -5.09
CA GLY A 263 8.42 30.89 -5.18
C GLY A 263 7.90 30.85 -6.61
N VAL A 264 6.82 30.11 -6.82
CA VAL A 264 6.10 30.05 -8.09
C VAL A 264 5.13 31.22 -8.15
N SER A 265 5.11 31.93 -9.25
CA SER A 265 4.19 33.04 -9.47
C SER A 265 2.94 32.54 -10.20
N GLU A 266 1.81 33.18 -9.94
CA GLU A 266 0.56 32.91 -10.65
C GLU A 266 0.72 33.06 -12.19
N MET A 267 1.61 33.93 -12.65
CA MET A 267 1.91 34.13 -14.08
C MET A 267 2.68 32.95 -14.70
N ASP A 268 3.28 32.07 -13.89
CA ASP A 268 4.01 30.87 -14.36
C ASP A 268 3.08 29.67 -14.57
N LEU A 269 1.80 29.80 -14.23
CA LEU A 269 0.80 28.73 -14.28
C LEU A 269 -0.44 29.16 -15.08
N SER A 270 -1.07 28.16 -15.72
CA SER A 270 -2.35 28.33 -16.41
C SER A 270 -3.28 27.18 -16.07
N SER A 271 -4.59 27.45 -16.00
CA SER A 271 -5.61 26.42 -15.81
C SER A 271 -6.51 26.34 -17.04
N ILE A 272 -6.77 25.11 -17.47
CA ILE A 272 -7.65 24.82 -18.62
C ILE A 272 -8.71 23.82 -18.17
N PRO A 273 -10.02 24.12 -18.31
CA PRO A 273 -11.07 23.17 -17.96
C PRO A 273 -11.09 22.02 -18.95
N LYS A 274 -11.04 20.79 -18.40
CA LYS A 274 -11.16 19.54 -19.14
C LYS A 274 -12.50 18.88 -18.81
N HIS A 275 -13.38 18.79 -19.78
CA HIS A 275 -14.64 18.09 -19.62
C HIS A 275 -14.41 16.57 -19.77
N ASN A 276 -14.69 15.79 -18.75
CA ASN A 276 -14.66 14.35 -18.85
C ASN A 276 -15.89 13.86 -19.62
N LEU A 277 -15.68 12.99 -20.61
CA LEU A 277 -16.77 12.28 -21.28
C LEU A 277 -17.34 11.28 -20.27
N LYS A 278 -18.58 11.53 -19.83
CA LYS A 278 -19.26 10.63 -18.89
C LYS A 278 -20.39 9.82 -19.57
N PRO A 279 -20.73 8.66 -19.01
CA PRO A 279 -21.96 7.96 -19.37
C PRO A 279 -23.19 8.85 -19.19
N LYS A 280 -24.24 8.58 -19.96
CA LYS A 280 -25.46 9.41 -20.00
C LYS A 280 -26.17 9.57 -18.64
N ASP A 281 -25.94 8.66 -17.71
CA ASP A 281 -26.66 8.57 -16.43
C ASP A 281 -25.80 9.07 -15.23
N ALA A 282 -24.56 9.52 -15.46
CA ALA A 282 -23.73 10.08 -14.41
C ALA A 282 -24.12 11.55 -14.11
N PRO A 283 -24.11 11.99 -12.83
CA PRO A 283 -24.40 13.38 -12.50
C PRO A 283 -23.43 14.32 -13.21
N ALA A 284 -23.94 15.50 -13.59
CA ALA A 284 -23.11 16.55 -14.20
C ALA A 284 -22.13 17.06 -13.14
N GLU A 285 -20.87 16.71 -13.28
CA GLU A 285 -19.80 17.27 -12.46
C GLU A 285 -19.23 18.54 -13.11
N PRO A 286 -18.72 19.49 -12.31
CA PRO A 286 -17.92 20.56 -12.84
C PRO A 286 -16.70 20.01 -13.60
N PRO A 287 -16.19 20.72 -14.61
CA PRO A 287 -14.99 20.28 -15.32
C PRO A 287 -13.82 20.14 -14.34
N THR A 288 -12.96 19.16 -14.61
CA THR A 288 -11.65 19.10 -13.97
C THR A 288 -10.79 20.21 -14.56
N GLU A 289 -10.27 21.08 -13.73
CA GLU A 289 -9.27 22.07 -14.12
C GLU A 289 -7.91 21.38 -14.21
N VAL A 290 -7.19 21.57 -15.32
CA VAL A 290 -5.83 21.04 -15.47
C VAL A 290 -4.87 22.24 -15.42
N ILE A 291 -4.05 22.26 -14.38
CA ILE A 291 -3.04 23.31 -14.15
C ILE A 291 -1.72 22.86 -14.74
N SER A 292 -1.17 23.68 -15.62
CA SER A 292 0.12 23.43 -16.28
C SER A 292 0.97 24.69 -16.32
N GLY A 293 2.26 24.55 -16.61
CA GLY A 293 3.16 25.66 -16.81
C GLY A 293 4.55 25.46 -16.19
N PRO A 294 5.53 26.29 -16.57
CA PRO A 294 6.94 26.15 -16.15
C PRO A 294 7.15 26.36 -14.64
N GLY A 295 6.13 26.86 -13.93
CA GLY A 295 6.16 26.98 -12.48
C GLY A 295 6.11 25.64 -11.76
N LEU A 296 5.50 24.61 -12.36
CA LEU A 296 5.41 23.27 -11.77
C LEU A 296 6.79 22.65 -11.62
N ASP A 297 7.61 22.64 -12.67
CA ASP A 297 8.97 22.11 -12.65
C ASP A 297 9.82 22.76 -11.55
N LYS A 298 9.69 24.09 -11.36
CA LYS A 298 10.40 24.85 -10.33
C LYS A 298 9.99 24.43 -8.91
N SER A 299 8.77 23.94 -8.74
CA SER A 299 8.24 23.46 -7.46
C SER A 299 8.45 21.96 -7.22
N GLY A 300 9.12 21.25 -8.14
CA GLY A 300 9.36 19.81 -8.07
C GLY A 300 8.15 18.94 -8.41
N VAL A 301 7.10 19.52 -8.95
CA VAL A 301 5.95 18.80 -9.52
C VAL A 301 6.35 18.31 -10.92
N ILE A 302 6.07 17.04 -11.22
CA ILE A 302 6.58 16.39 -12.45
C ILE A 302 5.51 16.17 -13.53
N SER A 303 4.25 16.47 -13.21
CA SER A 303 3.13 16.35 -14.15
C SER A 303 2.15 17.53 -14.02
N ASP A 304 1.27 17.69 -14.99
CA ASP A 304 0.15 18.63 -14.90
C ASP A 304 -0.74 18.27 -13.72
N VAL A 305 -1.25 19.26 -13.00
CA VAL A 305 -2.03 19.08 -11.76
C VAL A 305 -3.53 19.15 -12.06
N PRO A 306 -4.27 18.05 -11.96
CA PRO A 306 -5.72 18.09 -11.98
C PRO A 306 -6.26 18.70 -10.68
N ALA A 307 -7.24 19.60 -10.81
CA ALA A 307 -7.95 20.23 -9.71
C ALA A 307 -9.46 20.06 -9.89
N ARG A 308 -10.15 19.54 -8.86
CA ARG A 308 -11.60 19.32 -8.87
C ARG A 308 -12.27 20.06 -7.71
N LEU A 309 -13.40 20.69 -7.98
CA LEU A 309 -14.22 21.33 -6.97
C LEU A 309 -15.12 20.28 -6.31
N MET A 310 -15.03 20.13 -4.97
CA MET A 310 -15.83 19.17 -4.22
C MET A 310 -16.03 19.61 -2.77
N TYR A 311 -16.80 18.84 -2.00
CA TYR A 311 -16.88 18.99 -0.57
C TYR A 311 -15.95 18.03 0.16
N THR A 312 -15.48 18.40 1.35
CA THR A 312 -14.83 17.51 2.32
C THR A 312 -15.45 17.72 3.70
N GLN A 313 -15.60 16.65 4.45
CA GLN A 313 -16.05 16.74 5.83
C GLN A 313 -14.93 17.31 6.71
N VAL A 314 -15.30 17.93 7.79
CA VAL A 314 -14.41 18.42 8.85
C VAL A 314 -14.78 17.76 10.16
N SER A 315 -13.91 17.84 11.17
CA SER A 315 -14.13 17.17 12.46
C SER A 315 -15.40 17.65 13.17
N GLU A 316 -15.78 18.89 12.97
CA GLU A 316 -16.99 19.50 13.52
C GLU A 316 -17.59 20.52 12.55
N GLY A 317 -18.92 20.47 12.36
CA GLY A 317 -19.66 21.40 11.49
C GLY A 317 -20.03 20.81 10.14
N ALA A 318 -20.45 21.69 9.23
CA ALA A 318 -20.85 21.34 7.88
C ALA A 318 -19.65 21.06 6.98
N PRO A 319 -19.78 20.19 5.95
CA PRO A 319 -18.74 19.97 4.97
C PRO A 319 -18.28 21.25 4.30
N ARG A 320 -16.98 21.36 4.04
CA ARG A 320 -16.33 22.52 3.44
C ARG A 320 -16.13 22.34 1.96
N LEU A 321 -16.33 23.39 1.20
CA LEU A 321 -16.04 23.43 -0.25
C LEU A 321 -14.54 23.58 -0.46
N VAL A 322 -13.95 22.70 -1.28
CA VAL A 322 -12.50 22.59 -1.46
C VAL A 322 -12.13 22.42 -2.94
N TRP A 323 -10.91 22.82 -3.26
CA TRP A 323 -10.19 22.31 -4.41
C TRP A 323 -9.46 21.01 -3.99
N ASN A 324 -9.75 19.93 -4.69
CA ASN A 324 -9.00 18.69 -4.60
C ASN A 324 -7.92 18.69 -5.68
N TYR A 325 -6.66 18.59 -5.26
CA TYR A 325 -5.50 18.52 -6.14
C TYR A 325 -4.88 17.14 -6.08
N VAL A 326 -4.48 16.62 -7.24
CA VAL A 326 -3.62 15.43 -7.34
C VAL A 326 -2.26 15.90 -7.84
N VAL A 327 -1.25 15.89 -6.98
CA VAL A 327 0.07 16.49 -7.24
C VAL A 327 1.12 15.40 -7.24
N GLU A 328 1.63 15.06 -8.42
CA GLU A 328 2.71 14.12 -8.59
C GLU A 328 4.06 14.83 -8.41
N MET A 329 4.82 14.39 -7.44
CA MET A 329 6.19 14.83 -7.19
C MET A 329 7.17 13.65 -7.40
N LYS A 330 8.45 13.95 -7.41
CA LYS A 330 9.47 12.92 -7.61
C LYS A 330 9.33 11.75 -6.61
N ASP A 331 9.12 12.06 -5.33
CA ASP A 331 9.18 11.07 -4.25
C ASP A 331 7.84 10.83 -3.54
N SER A 332 6.81 11.61 -3.84
CA SER A 332 5.48 11.55 -3.25
C SER A 332 4.42 11.83 -4.30
N TRP A 333 3.21 11.37 -4.04
CA TRP A 333 2.06 11.68 -4.88
C TRP A 333 0.88 12.05 -3.97
N TYR A 334 0.63 13.35 -3.89
CA TYR A 334 -0.33 13.88 -2.93
C TYR A 334 -1.73 14.04 -3.53
N GLU A 335 -2.72 13.60 -2.79
CA GLU A 335 -4.11 14.01 -2.96
C GLU A 335 -4.47 14.99 -1.84
N ALA A 336 -4.64 16.26 -2.17
CA ALA A 336 -4.78 17.36 -1.21
C ALA A 336 -6.11 18.09 -1.38
N TYR A 337 -6.64 18.61 -0.26
CA TYR A 337 -7.93 19.27 -0.18
C TYR A 337 -7.78 20.65 0.45
N VAL A 338 -7.85 21.69 -0.36
CA VAL A 338 -7.61 23.08 0.03
C VAL A 338 -8.93 23.85 0.04
N ASP A 339 -9.27 24.43 1.17
CA ASP A 339 -10.47 25.24 1.31
C ASP A 339 -10.50 26.41 0.31
N VAL A 340 -11.58 26.53 -0.43
CA VAL A 340 -11.69 27.52 -1.53
C VAL A 340 -11.72 28.97 -1.06
N LYS A 341 -12.04 29.24 0.22
CA LYS A 341 -12.14 30.57 0.76
C LYS A 341 -10.88 30.98 1.52
N THR A 342 -10.38 30.08 2.38
CA THR A 342 -9.27 30.38 3.28
C THR A 342 -7.92 29.97 2.76
N GLY A 343 -7.85 29.07 1.75
CA GLY A 343 -6.62 28.42 1.33
C GLY A 343 -6.05 27.43 2.38
N GLU A 344 -6.86 27.06 3.38
CA GLU A 344 -6.50 26.11 4.42
C GLU A 344 -6.40 24.70 3.85
N LEU A 345 -5.34 23.97 4.16
CA LEU A 345 -5.19 22.56 3.83
C LEU A 345 -5.95 21.72 4.87
N LEU A 346 -7.13 21.24 4.50
CA LEU A 346 -8.01 20.51 5.43
C LEU A 346 -7.68 19.02 5.51
N ARG A 347 -7.17 18.45 4.43
CA ARG A 347 -6.84 17.04 4.32
C ARG A 347 -5.76 16.85 3.25
N ILE A 348 -4.90 15.88 3.46
CA ILE A 348 -3.93 15.41 2.47
C ILE A 348 -3.63 13.94 2.68
N VAL A 349 -3.47 13.22 1.59
CA VAL A 349 -3.02 11.83 1.56
C VAL A 349 -1.81 11.75 0.65
N ASP A 350 -0.73 11.17 1.12
CA ASP A 350 0.36 10.73 0.27
C ASP A 350 0.07 9.29 -0.17
N TRP A 351 -0.03 9.05 -1.48
CA TRP A 351 -0.25 7.71 -2.02
C TRP A 351 1.01 6.84 -1.98
N ALA A 352 2.17 7.43 -1.66
CA ALA A 352 3.40 6.69 -1.42
C ALA A 352 3.52 6.33 0.06
N THR A 353 3.71 5.04 0.35
CA THR A 353 3.88 4.49 1.69
C THR A 353 5.29 3.93 1.81
N ASP A 354 6.00 4.28 2.89
CA ASP A 354 7.38 3.84 3.16
C ASP A 354 7.39 2.58 4.03
N PHE A 355 8.39 1.72 3.84
CA PHE A 355 8.67 0.58 4.73
C PHE A 355 9.22 0.99 6.09
N ASP A 356 9.90 2.07 6.15
CA ASP A 356 10.57 2.80 7.25
C ASP A 356 11.38 1.92 8.22
N PHE A 357 12.70 2.06 8.13
CA PHE A 357 13.64 1.41 9.04
C PHE A 357 13.97 2.32 10.22
N GLU A 358 13.57 1.90 11.40
CA GLU A 358 14.09 2.46 12.65
C GLU A 358 14.87 1.38 13.40
N PRO A 359 16.20 1.53 13.57
CA PRO A 359 16.96 0.57 14.33
C PRO A 359 16.49 0.56 15.79
N TYR A 360 15.80 -0.52 16.18
CA TYR A 360 15.41 -0.75 17.57
C TYR A 360 16.60 -1.15 18.42
N ASN A 361 16.61 -0.72 19.68
CA ASN A 361 17.64 -1.08 20.62
C ASN A 361 17.63 -2.57 20.90
N THR A 362 18.65 -3.22 20.43
CA THR A 362 18.92 -4.61 20.61
C THR A 362 19.99 -4.75 21.68
N GLN A 363 19.57 -4.71 22.94
CA GLN A 363 20.38 -5.34 23.96
C GLN A 363 20.45 -6.82 23.60
N ASP A 364 21.61 -7.32 23.20
CA ASP A 364 21.94 -8.69 22.85
C ASP A 364 21.57 -9.22 21.44
N HIS A 365 21.51 -8.37 20.40
CA HIS A 365 21.50 -8.92 19.05
C HIS A 365 22.91 -9.32 18.63
N LYS A 366 23.15 -10.63 18.62
CA LYS A 366 24.25 -11.21 17.86
C LYS A 366 24.06 -10.81 16.41
N GLU A 367 25.11 -10.33 15.77
CA GLU A 367 25.13 -10.20 14.29
C GLU A 367 24.53 -11.47 13.70
N VAL A 368 23.61 -11.31 12.73
CA VAL A 368 23.10 -12.47 12.00
C VAL A 368 24.31 -13.11 11.35
N GLU A 369 24.76 -14.26 11.89
CA GLU A 369 25.83 -15.00 11.30
C GLU A 369 25.31 -15.49 9.95
N VAL A 370 25.58 -14.70 8.89
CA VAL A 370 25.35 -15.14 7.52
C VAL A 370 26.16 -16.42 7.37
N LYS A 371 25.46 -17.55 7.24
CA LYS A 371 26.15 -18.82 6.92
C LYS A 371 26.96 -18.53 5.69
N LYS A 372 28.31 -18.57 5.80
CA LYS A 372 29.20 -18.37 4.66
C LYS A 372 28.72 -19.29 3.56
N GLY A 373 28.11 -18.71 2.51
CA GLY A 373 27.61 -19.44 1.37
C GLY A 373 28.73 -20.30 0.86
N GLY A 374 28.51 -21.61 0.75
CA GLY A 374 29.51 -22.52 0.16
C GLY A 374 29.90 -21.98 -1.22
N HIS A 375 31.17 -22.01 -1.56
CA HIS A 375 31.69 -21.56 -2.86
C HIS A 375 30.70 -21.91 -3.97
N GLN A 376 30.04 -20.90 -4.54
CA GLN A 376 29.11 -21.13 -5.63
C GLN A 376 29.92 -21.78 -6.77
N LYS A 377 29.40 -22.89 -7.28
CA LYS A 377 29.95 -23.54 -8.44
C LYS A 377 29.92 -22.54 -9.61
N PRO A 378 30.92 -22.54 -10.51
CA PRO A 378 30.87 -21.73 -11.70
C PRO A 378 29.52 -21.85 -12.39
N LEU A 379 29.00 -20.73 -12.92
CA LEU A 379 27.72 -20.71 -13.62
C LEU A 379 27.62 -21.88 -14.59
N PRO A 380 26.53 -22.62 -14.59
CA PRO A 380 26.27 -23.60 -15.62
C PRO A 380 26.20 -22.90 -16.97
N ASN A 381 26.73 -23.52 -18.01
CA ASN A 381 26.72 -23.02 -19.38
C ASN A 381 25.26 -22.56 -19.73
N PRO A 382 25.02 -21.28 -20.08
CA PRO A 382 23.68 -20.75 -20.35
C PRO A 382 22.94 -21.52 -21.46
N HIS A 383 23.66 -22.10 -22.42
CA HIS A 383 23.05 -22.96 -23.45
C HIS A 383 22.40 -24.26 -22.95
N LYS A 384 22.42 -24.51 -21.63
CA LYS A 384 21.81 -25.69 -21.00
C LYS A 384 20.36 -25.45 -20.58
N TYR A 385 19.91 -24.19 -20.52
CA TYR A 385 18.58 -23.87 -20.03
C TYR A 385 17.57 -23.68 -21.16
N GLU A 386 16.29 -23.92 -20.84
CA GLU A 386 15.18 -23.60 -21.72
C GLU A 386 14.87 -22.10 -21.71
N PRO A 387 14.22 -21.56 -22.75
CA PRO A 387 13.70 -20.20 -22.74
C PRO A 387 12.79 -19.93 -21.54
N TYR A 388 12.82 -18.69 -21.04
CA TYR A 388 12.12 -18.23 -19.85
C TYR A 388 12.60 -18.92 -18.56
N SER A 389 13.89 -19.01 -18.41
CA SER A 389 14.58 -19.49 -17.20
C SER A 389 15.16 -18.32 -16.42
N TYR A 390 15.02 -18.37 -15.08
CA TYR A 390 15.47 -17.33 -14.17
C TYR A 390 16.32 -17.96 -13.08
N GLN A 391 17.50 -17.41 -12.83
CA GLN A 391 18.30 -17.76 -11.65
C GLN A 391 17.95 -16.82 -10.52
N VAL A 392 17.27 -17.35 -9.50
CA VAL A 392 16.65 -16.57 -8.42
C VAL A 392 16.69 -17.32 -7.10
N PHE A 393 16.48 -16.61 -6.00
CA PHE A 393 16.00 -17.20 -4.74
C PHE A 393 14.52 -17.55 -4.96
N PRO A 394 14.15 -18.84 -4.90
CA PRO A 394 12.81 -19.26 -5.31
C PRO A 394 11.73 -18.79 -4.34
N TRP A 395 10.49 -18.80 -4.81
CA TRP A 395 9.32 -18.40 -4.03
C TRP A 395 9.25 -19.09 -2.67
N GLY A 396 9.06 -18.29 -1.62
CA GLY A 396 9.05 -18.73 -0.22
C GLY A 396 10.40 -18.62 0.48
N VAL A 397 11.52 -18.51 -0.26
CA VAL A 397 12.82 -18.16 0.31
C VAL A 397 12.85 -16.67 0.58
N ASN A 398 13.04 -16.29 1.87
CA ASN A 398 12.95 -14.90 2.27
C ASN A 398 14.16 -14.07 1.83
N ASP A 399 15.37 -14.61 1.95
CA ASP A 399 16.60 -13.88 1.71
C ASP A 399 17.80 -14.84 1.47
N PRO A 400 18.97 -14.33 1.05
CA PRO A 400 20.16 -15.15 0.80
C PRO A 400 20.65 -15.99 1.97
N SER A 401 20.31 -15.63 3.23
CA SER A 401 20.79 -16.37 4.41
C SER A 401 20.00 -17.66 4.70
N VAL A 402 18.78 -17.77 4.15
CA VAL A 402 17.86 -18.90 4.43
C VAL A 402 17.67 -19.84 3.23
N GLY A 403 18.17 -19.50 2.05
CA GLY A 403 18.06 -20.36 0.87
C GLY A 403 19.18 -20.17 -0.14
N ASN A 404 19.12 -20.95 -1.22
CA ASN A 404 20.11 -20.93 -2.29
C ASN A 404 19.49 -20.51 -3.61
N LEU A 405 20.27 -19.85 -4.48
CA LEU A 405 19.89 -19.60 -5.85
C LEU A 405 19.58 -20.90 -6.59
N THR A 406 18.49 -20.90 -7.32
CA THR A 406 18.09 -21.99 -8.21
C THR A 406 17.65 -21.42 -9.54
N VAL A 407 17.67 -22.26 -10.58
CA VAL A 407 17.10 -21.88 -11.88
C VAL A 407 15.70 -22.44 -11.97
N VAL A 408 14.73 -21.56 -12.09
CA VAL A 408 13.32 -21.88 -12.33
C VAL A 408 12.96 -21.58 -13.78
N THR A 409 12.13 -22.42 -14.40
CA THR A 409 11.75 -22.29 -15.81
C THR A 409 10.23 -22.16 -15.92
N LYS A 410 9.75 -21.13 -16.63
CA LYS A 410 8.33 -20.85 -16.86
C LYS A 410 7.51 -20.90 -15.56
N PRO A 411 7.87 -20.08 -14.55
CA PRO A 411 7.30 -20.18 -13.21
C PRO A 411 5.90 -19.58 -13.07
N TRP A 412 5.38 -18.94 -14.10
CA TRP A 412 4.06 -18.28 -14.06
C TRP A 412 2.90 -19.26 -13.93
N ASP A 413 1.84 -18.80 -13.26
CA ASP A 413 0.55 -19.48 -13.24
C ASP A 413 -0.21 -19.22 -14.56
N ASN A 414 -0.66 -20.30 -15.23
CA ASN A 414 -1.30 -20.17 -16.55
C ASN A 414 -2.73 -19.59 -16.48
N VAL A 415 -3.35 -19.53 -15.32
CA VAL A 415 -4.66 -18.90 -15.12
C VAL A 415 -4.52 -17.39 -14.94
N ALA A 416 -3.54 -16.97 -14.13
CA ALA A 416 -3.25 -15.56 -13.87
C ALA A 416 -2.52 -14.89 -15.06
N SER A 417 -1.55 -15.58 -15.64
CA SER A 417 -0.70 -15.09 -16.73
C SER A 417 -0.75 -16.01 -17.96
N PRO A 418 -1.86 -16.08 -18.69
CA PRO A 418 -2.09 -17.08 -19.78
C PRO A 418 -1.17 -16.89 -20.98
N LEU A 419 -0.54 -15.74 -21.15
CA LEU A 419 0.48 -15.49 -22.17
C LEU A 419 1.91 -15.56 -21.63
N GLY A 420 2.08 -15.94 -20.35
CA GLY A 420 3.33 -15.78 -19.61
C GLY A 420 3.59 -14.32 -19.27
N TRP A 421 4.69 -14.04 -18.55
CA TRP A 421 4.95 -12.70 -18.03
C TRP A 421 5.40 -11.67 -19.07
N HIS A 422 6.08 -12.11 -20.15
CA HIS A 422 6.80 -11.26 -21.11
C HIS A 422 6.00 -10.89 -22.37
N LYS A 423 4.67 -11.06 -22.35
CA LYS A 423 3.90 -10.88 -23.58
C LYS A 423 2.48 -10.41 -23.34
N PHE A 424 2.02 -9.49 -24.19
CA PHE A 424 0.61 -9.07 -24.27
C PHE A 424 0.24 -8.70 -25.71
N PRO A 425 -1.07 -8.55 -26.06
CA PRO A 425 -1.49 -8.13 -27.40
C PRO A 425 -0.94 -6.76 -27.78
N SER A 426 -0.42 -6.59 -28.99
CA SER A 426 0.17 -5.30 -29.44
C SER A 426 -0.84 -4.16 -29.49
N SER A 427 -2.15 -4.45 -29.58
CA SER A 427 -3.22 -3.45 -29.48
C SER A 427 -3.34 -2.80 -28.10
N ALA A 428 -2.79 -3.44 -27.06
CA ALA A 428 -2.78 -2.94 -25.69
C ALA A 428 -1.48 -2.23 -25.31
N ASN A 429 -0.51 -2.11 -26.22
CA ASN A 429 0.74 -1.43 -25.94
C ASN A 429 0.51 0.07 -25.67
N PRO A 430 0.77 0.58 -24.45
CA PRO A 430 0.54 1.98 -24.12
C PRO A 430 1.70 2.90 -24.57
N TYR A 431 2.82 2.33 -25.04
CA TYR A 431 4.04 3.08 -25.29
C TYR A 431 4.25 3.34 -26.78
N GLU A 432 4.39 4.59 -27.16
CA GLU A 432 4.77 5.00 -28.51
C GLU A 432 6.26 4.77 -28.78
N THR A 433 7.10 4.92 -27.74
CA THR A 433 8.56 4.66 -27.81
C THR A 433 8.86 3.25 -27.32
N PRO A 434 9.55 2.42 -28.11
CA PRO A 434 9.95 1.10 -27.68
C PRO A 434 10.93 1.15 -26.49
N ILE A 435 10.68 0.29 -25.50
CA ILE A 435 11.62 0.01 -24.41
C ILE A 435 12.70 -0.95 -24.94
N ASP A 436 13.94 -0.83 -24.48
CA ASP A 436 15.02 -1.74 -24.85
C ASP A 436 14.64 -3.20 -24.56
N GLY A 437 14.83 -4.07 -25.54
CA GLY A 437 14.42 -5.47 -25.48
C GLY A 437 12.92 -5.72 -25.79
N MET A 438 12.15 -4.70 -26.11
CA MET A 438 10.77 -4.82 -26.58
C MET A 438 10.71 -5.07 -28.08
N HIS A 439 9.95 -6.07 -28.49
CA HIS A 439 9.71 -6.44 -29.88
C HIS A 439 8.23 -6.40 -30.19
N VAL A 440 7.80 -5.43 -31.01
CA VAL A 440 6.40 -5.29 -31.43
C VAL A 440 6.19 -6.11 -32.71
N HIS A 441 5.34 -7.12 -32.64
CA HIS A 441 4.86 -7.90 -33.78
C HIS A 441 3.40 -7.52 -34.08
N THR A 442 2.86 -7.99 -35.20
CA THR A 442 1.48 -7.67 -35.61
C THR A 442 0.44 -8.00 -34.53
N ASN A 443 0.57 -9.12 -33.84
CA ASN A 443 -0.41 -9.61 -32.87
C ASN A 443 0.02 -9.42 -31.41
N TYR A 444 1.33 -9.44 -31.15
CA TYR A 444 1.87 -9.44 -29.79
C TYR A 444 3.09 -8.54 -29.67
N THR A 445 3.15 -7.82 -28.55
CA THR A 445 4.37 -7.22 -28.03
C THR A 445 5.05 -8.23 -27.10
N VAL A 446 6.32 -8.49 -27.35
CA VAL A 446 7.13 -9.48 -26.61
C VAL A 446 8.36 -8.80 -26.05
N PHE A 447 8.71 -9.09 -24.81
CA PHE A 447 9.89 -8.57 -24.14
C PHE A 447 10.96 -9.64 -23.98
N LYS A 448 12.18 -9.27 -24.27
CA LYS A 448 13.40 -10.04 -23.97
C LYS A 448 14.21 -9.41 -22.84
N THR A 449 13.50 -8.81 -21.95
CA THR A 449 14.00 -8.07 -20.79
C THR A 449 13.04 -8.25 -19.62
N THR A 450 13.36 -7.69 -18.46
CA THR A 450 12.55 -7.76 -17.23
C THR A 450 11.34 -6.81 -17.27
N ALA A 451 10.52 -6.98 -18.31
CA ALA A 451 9.26 -6.26 -18.53
C ALA A 451 8.21 -7.18 -19.15
N GLY A 452 6.93 -6.86 -18.99
CA GLY A 452 5.84 -7.61 -19.58
C GLY A 452 4.44 -7.12 -19.19
N ASN A 453 3.48 -8.04 -19.01
CA ASN A 453 2.09 -7.64 -18.73
C ASN A 453 1.90 -7.07 -17.33
N ASN A 454 2.62 -7.57 -16.32
CA ASN A 454 2.34 -7.29 -14.91
C ASN A 454 3.39 -6.37 -14.27
N VAL A 455 4.65 -6.44 -14.69
CA VAL A 455 5.80 -5.81 -14.03
C VAL A 455 6.78 -5.25 -15.04
N TYR A 456 7.33 -4.06 -14.74
CA TYR A 456 8.45 -3.42 -15.42
C TYR A 456 9.56 -3.18 -14.40
N ALA A 457 10.53 -4.11 -14.31
CA ALA A 457 11.65 -4.00 -13.38
C ALA A 457 12.89 -3.45 -14.09
N HIS A 458 13.56 -2.48 -13.46
CA HIS A 458 14.76 -1.82 -13.95
C HIS A 458 15.59 -1.30 -12.77
N GLU A 459 16.86 -0.98 -12.97
CA GLU A 459 17.61 -0.25 -11.97
C GLU A 459 17.25 1.24 -11.99
N ASP A 460 17.40 1.96 -10.85
CA ASP A 460 17.19 3.40 -10.76
C ASP A 460 18.24 4.10 -9.87
N TRP A 461 19.54 3.88 -10.12
CA TRP A 461 20.63 4.47 -9.34
C TRP A 461 20.59 5.99 -9.23
N GLU A 462 20.03 6.65 -10.23
CA GLU A 462 19.88 8.10 -10.22
C GLU A 462 18.61 8.55 -9.46
N GLY A 463 17.75 7.62 -9.09
CA GLY A 463 16.47 7.87 -8.42
C GLY A 463 15.56 8.83 -9.21
N ARG A 464 15.58 8.77 -10.54
CA ARG A 464 14.82 9.67 -11.42
C ARG A 464 13.56 9.05 -11.99
N ASN A 465 13.35 7.76 -11.72
CA ASN A 465 12.20 6.99 -12.21
C ASN A 465 12.02 7.05 -13.75
N ASN A 466 13.14 7.04 -14.48
CA ASN A 466 13.10 7.06 -15.94
C ASN A 466 12.93 5.64 -16.51
N PHE A 467 11.82 4.97 -16.11
CA PHE A 467 11.59 3.55 -16.33
C PHE A 467 11.63 3.11 -17.81
N LEU A 468 11.38 4.02 -18.77
CA LEU A 468 11.45 3.71 -20.20
C LEU A 468 12.90 3.56 -20.67
N HIS A 469 13.87 4.20 -20.03
CA HIS A 469 15.26 4.30 -20.48
C HIS A 469 16.29 3.79 -19.48
N ASN A 470 15.90 3.53 -18.21
CA ASN A 470 16.80 2.97 -17.21
C ASN A 470 17.24 1.57 -17.59
N TYR A 471 18.43 1.21 -17.14
CA TYR A 471 19.03 -0.08 -17.43
C TYR A 471 18.20 -1.24 -16.92
N ARG A 472 18.06 -2.27 -17.74
CA ARG A 472 17.51 -3.58 -17.38
C ARG A 472 18.24 -4.68 -18.18
N PRO A 473 18.38 -5.89 -17.63
CA PRO A 473 19.04 -6.97 -18.36
C PRO A 473 18.26 -7.37 -19.61
N ILE A 474 18.96 -7.58 -20.72
CA ILE A 474 18.38 -8.05 -21.97
C ILE A 474 18.90 -9.47 -22.24
N ALA A 475 18.01 -10.43 -22.33
CA ALA A 475 18.31 -11.83 -22.64
C ALA A 475 17.62 -12.23 -23.95
N ASN A 476 18.36 -12.23 -25.06
CA ASN A 476 17.81 -12.53 -26.38
C ASN A 476 17.19 -13.92 -26.49
N ASP A 477 17.63 -14.86 -25.69
CA ASP A 477 17.13 -16.22 -25.54
C ASP A 477 16.11 -16.37 -24.40
N THR A 478 15.78 -15.27 -23.69
CA THR A 478 14.93 -15.26 -22.51
C THR A 478 15.44 -16.11 -21.34
N ILE A 479 16.77 -16.24 -21.23
CA ILE A 479 17.45 -16.93 -20.13
C ILE A 479 18.13 -15.89 -19.24
N PHE A 480 17.52 -15.61 -18.08
CA PHE A 480 17.96 -14.61 -17.11
C PHE A 480 18.76 -15.30 -16.01
N VAL A 481 20.03 -15.62 -16.30
CA VAL A 481 20.94 -16.32 -15.41
C VAL A 481 22.19 -15.46 -15.23
N TYR A 482 22.31 -14.85 -14.04
CA TYR A 482 23.33 -13.88 -13.69
C TYR A 482 24.07 -14.27 -12.42
N ASP A 483 25.33 -13.85 -12.30
CA ASP A 483 26.12 -14.10 -11.11
C ASP A 483 25.60 -13.29 -9.90
N TYR A 484 25.45 -13.97 -8.77
CA TYR A 484 25.38 -13.36 -7.46
C TYR A 484 26.58 -13.87 -6.66
N LEU A 485 27.51 -12.97 -6.41
CA LEU A 485 28.72 -13.29 -5.69
C LEU A 485 28.58 -12.76 -4.27
N GLU A 486 28.49 -13.65 -3.29
CA GLU A 486 28.66 -13.32 -1.89
C GLU A 486 30.09 -13.61 -1.44
N PRO A 487 31.04 -12.71 -1.63
CA PRO A 487 32.21 -12.61 -0.80
C PRO A 487 32.33 -11.21 -0.21
N GLU A 488 33.10 -11.11 0.87
CA GLU A 488 33.53 -9.83 1.41
C GLU A 488 33.99 -8.89 0.28
N GLY A 489 33.32 -7.72 0.15
CA GLY A 489 33.67 -6.67 -0.78
C GLY A 489 32.84 -6.55 -2.08
N VAL A 490 31.85 -7.43 -2.32
CA VAL A 490 30.95 -7.27 -3.47
C VAL A 490 29.83 -6.28 -3.15
N ARG A 491 29.63 -5.31 -4.02
CA ARG A 491 28.63 -4.25 -3.82
C ARG A 491 27.36 -4.60 -4.57
N PRO A 492 26.18 -4.13 -4.14
CA PRO A 492 24.88 -4.34 -4.83
C PRO A 492 24.95 -4.10 -6.34
N LYS A 493 25.65 -3.07 -6.73
CA LYS A 493 25.89 -2.70 -8.14
C LYS A 493 26.57 -3.77 -9.00
N ASP A 494 27.41 -4.59 -8.38
CA ASP A 494 28.19 -5.60 -9.11
C ASP A 494 27.31 -6.79 -9.54
N TYR A 495 26.05 -6.91 -8.99
CA TYR A 495 25.07 -7.93 -9.35
C TYR A 495 23.70 -7.35 -9.75
N VAL A 496 23.67 -6.14 -10.30
CA VAL A 496 22.41 -5.44 -10.65
C VAL A 496 21.49 -6.25 -11.56
N GLU A 497 22.05 -7.03 -12.52
CA GLU A 497 21.24 -7.89 -13.40
C GLU A 497 20.49 -8.96 -12.62
N MET A 498 21.14 -9.55 -11.62
CA MET A 498 20.51 -10.54 -10.73
C MET A 498 19.45 -9.88 -9.85
N ALA A 499 19.74 -8.70 -9.28
CA ALA A 499 18.80 -7.95 -8.45
C ALA A 499 17.51 -7.58 -9.21
N VAL A 500 17.64 -6.98 -10.40
CA VAL A 500 16.49 -6.65 -11.26
C VAL A 500 15.70 -7.90 -11.66
N THR A 501 16.40 -9.02 -11.93
CA THR A 501 15.77 -10.31 -12.26
C THR A 501 15.01 -10.87 -11.07
N GLN A 502 15.57 -10.79 -9.85
CA GLN A 502 14.91 -11.23 -8.62
C GLN A 502 13.65 -10.40 -8.34
N LEU A 503 13.75 -9.08 -8.44
CA LEU A 503 12.62 -8.18 -8.23
C LEU A 503 11.48 -8.45 -9.23
N PHE A 504 11.83 -8.63 -10.52
CA PHE A 504 10.89 -9.03 -11.56
C PHE A 504 10.20 -10.35 -11.25
N TYR A 505 10.98 -11.36 -10.83
CA TYR A 505 10.47 -12.69 -10.48
C TYR A 505 9.52 -12.63 -9.27
N THR A 506 9.98 -12.05 -8.16
CA THR A 506 9.19 -12.01 -6.92
C THR A 506 7.88 -11.26 -7.11
N SER A 507 7.91 -10.11 -7.80
CA SER A 507 6.72 -9.30 -8.07
C SER A 507 5.72 -10.01 -8.97
N ASN A 508 6.18 -10.74 -10.00
CA ASN A 508 5.29 -11.52 -10.88
C ASN A 508 4.72 -12.76 -10.18
N MET A 509 5.51 -13.47 -9.37
CA MET A 509 5.01 -14.59 -8.56
C MET A 509 3.91 -14.12 -7.61
N TYR A 510 4.09 -12.96 -6.99
CA TYR A 510 3.11 -12.40 -6.09
C TYR A 510 1.85 -11.93 -6.82
N HIS A 511 2.00 -11.27 -7.97
CA HIS A 511 0.87 -10.95 -8.86
C HIS A 511 0.03 -12.19 -9.16
N ASP A 512 0.67 -13.27 -9.62
CA ASP A 512 -0.03 -14.48 -10.01
C ASP A 512 -0.75 -15.14 -8.81
N LEU A 513 -0.11 -15.17 -7.64
CA LEU A 513 -0.75 -15.65 -6.40
C LEU A 513 -1.99 -14.82 -6.05
N LEU A 514 -1.87 -13.50 -6.03
CA LEU A 514 -2.95 -12.60 -5.67
C LEU A 514 -4.14 -12.71 -6.64
N HIS A 515 -3.85 -12.81 -7.95
CA HIS A 515 -4.88 -13.04 -8.96
C HIS A 515 -5.66 -14.33 -8.68
N ARG A 516 -4.96 -15.42 -8.35
CA ARG A 516 -5.58 -16.72 -8.01
C ARG A 516 -6.42 -16.67 -6.73
N LEU A 517 -6.14 -15.73 -5.83
CA LEU A 517 -6.90 -15.50 -4.61
C LEU A 517 -7.99 -14.42 -4.75
N GLY A 518 -8.18 -13.91 -5.98
CA GLY A 518 -9.27 -13.01 -6.32
C GLY A 518 -8.92 -11.52 -6.32
N PHE A 519 -7.63 -11.14 -6.25
CA PHE A 519 -7.20 -9.79 -6.63
C PHE A 519 -7.01 -9.77 -8.15
N ASP A 520 -8.13 -9.80 -8.83
CA ASP A 520 -8.27 -9.92 -10.28
C ASP A 520 -8.51 -8.57 -10.97
N GLU A 521 -8.76 -8.61 -12.25
CA GLU A 521 -8.93 -7.43 -13.10
C GLU A 521 -10.08 -6.52 -12.63
N LEU A 522 -11.20 -7.10 -12.16
CA LEU A 522 -12.34 -6.33 -11.65
C LEU A 522 -12.05 -5.66 -10.29
N SER A 523 -11.18 -6.25 -9.51
CA SER A 523 -10.78 -5.71 -8.21
C SER A 523 -9.59 -4.75 -8.28
N GLY A 524 -9.10 -4.45 -9.51
CA GLY A 524 -8.06 -3.45 -9.78
C GLY A 524 -6.65 -3.99 -9.60
N ASN A 525 -6.36 -5.20 -10.09
CA ASN A 525 -5.00 -5.73 -10.16
C ASN A 525 -4.13 -4.93 -11.14
N PHE A 526 -2.84 -5.23 -11.20
CA PHE A 526 -1.85 -4.45 -11.95
C PHE A 526 -1.45 -5.16 -13.24
N GLN A 527 -1.98 -4.70 -14.39
CA GLN A 527 -1.71 -5.30 -15.70
C GLN A 527 -1.74 -4.25 -16.81
N VAL A 528 -0.90 -4.43 -17.85
CA VAL A 528 -1.05 -3.67 -19.10
C VAL A 528 -2.35 -4.08 -19.80
N TYR A 529 -2.63 -5.37 -19.89
CA TYR A 529 -3.80 -5.92 -20.57
C TYR A 529 -4.59 -6.85 -19.66
N ASN A 530 -5.86 -6.53 -19.50
CA ASN A 530 -6.79 -7.22 -18.59
C ASN A 530 -7.53 -8.39 -19.25
N PHE A 531 -7.13 -8.88 -20.38
CA PHE A 531 -7.74 -10.03 -21.09
C PHE A 531 -9.25 -9.91 -21.30
N GLU A 532 -9.76 -8.70 -21.46
CA GLU A 532 -11.20 -8.37 -21.60
C GLU A 532 -12.09 -8.81 -20.41
N LYS A 533 -11.48 -9.01 -19.24
CA LYS A 533 -12.18 -9.44 -18.00
C LYS A 533 -12.72 -8.26 -17.17
N GLY A 534 -12.58 -7.04 -17.63
CA GLY A 534 -13.00 -5.82 -16.93
C GLY A 534 -11.85 -5.10 -16.21
N GLY A 535 -12.20 -4.19 -15.29
CA GLY A 535 -11.21 -3.30 -14.68
C GLY A 535 -10.54 -2.36 -15.70
N LYS A 536 -9.56 -1.61 -15.28
CA LYS A 536 -8.76 -0.76 -16.16
C LYS A 536 -7.36 -1.34 -16.29
N GLY A 537 -6.90 -1.55 -17.52
CA GLY A 537 -5.53 -1.95 -17.80
C GLY A 537 -4.62 -0.74 -18.03
N GLY A 538 -3.35 -1.01 -18.37
CA GLY A 538 -2.33 0.02 -18.60
C GLY A 538 -1.51 0.37 -17.36
N ASP A 539 -1.64 -0.40 -16.30
CA ASP A 539 -1.07 -0.12 -14.97
C ASP A 539 -0.16 -1.23 -14.39
N PRO A 540 0.81 -1.74 -15.17
CA PRO A 540 1.78 -2.69 -14.63
C PRO A 540 2.59 -2.04 -13.48
N VAL A 541 3.05 -2.85 -12.52
CA VAL A 541 3.91 -2.32 -11.45
C VAL A 541 5.27 -1.91 -11.99
N ILE A 542 5.63 -0.66 -11.81
CA ILE A 542 6.97 -0.15 -12.13
C ILE A 542 7.85 -0.40 -10.92
N CYS A 543 8.84 -1.29 -11.06
CA CYS A 543 9.72 -1.74 -9.98
C CYS A 543 11.14 -1.19 -10.18
N ASN A 544 11.54 -0.27 -9.30
CA ASN A 544 12.87 0.34 -9.28
C ASN A 544 13.77 -0.47 -8.35
N ALA A 545 14.70 -1.23 -8.92
CA ALA A 545 15.74 -1.95 -8.18
C ALA A 545 16.86 -1.00 -7.78
N GLN A 546 17.42 -1.17 -6.59
CA GLN A 546 18.56 -0.40 -6.09
C GLN A 546 18.37 1.11 -6.28
N ASP A 547 17.18 1.63 -5.99
CA ASP A 547 16.81 3.01 -6.26
C ASP A 547 17.68 3.99 -5.43
N GLY A 548 18.32 4.93 -6.13
CA GLY A 548 19.27 5.89 -5.55
C GLY A 548 18.61 7.08 -4.85
N SER A 549 17.28 7.13 -4.74
CA SER A 549 16.60 8.20 -4.01
C SER A 549 16.59 7.98 -2.49
N GLY A 550 16.96 6.79 -2.00
CA GLY A 550 16.97 6.46 -0.57
C GLY A 550 17.95 5.36 -0.18
N TYR A 551 18.07 5.10 1.13
CA TYR A 551 18.78 3.98 1.76
C TYR A 551 17.96 3.42 2.91
N ASN A 552 18.21 2.14 3.28
CA ASN A 552 17.65 1.50 4.47
C ASN A 552 16.12 1.56 4.53
N ASN A 553 15.48 1.49 3.39
CA ASN A 553 14.04 1.60 3.26
C ASN A 553 13.56 0.96 1.95
N ALA A 554 12.26 1.01 1.72
CA ALA A 554 11.59 0.79 0.45
C ALA A 554 10.30 1.64 0.44
N ASN A 555 9.62 1.78 -0.67
CA ASN A 555 8.27 2.33 -0.70
C ASN A 555 7.45 1.84 -1.89
N PHE A 556 6.12 1.92 -1.72
CA PHE A 556 5.17 1.64 -2.78
C PHE A 556 4.17 2.79 -2.91
N MET A 557 3.86 3.15 -4.12
CA MET A 557 2.89 4.19 -4.45
C MET A 557 1.75 3.59 -5.24
N THR A 558 0.52 3.80 -4.76
CA THR A 558 -0.69 3.18 -5.30
C THR A 558 -1.67 4.24 -5.81
N PRO A 559 -1.65 4.60 -7.09
CA PRO A 559 -2.70 5.41 -7.70
C PRO A 559 -3.99 4.59 -7.95
N PRO A 560 -5.10 5.23 -8.31
CA PRO A 560 -6.32 4.54 -8.73
C PRO A 560 -6.12 3.59 -9.90
N ASP A 561 -7.01 2.62 -10.05
CA ASP A 561 -7.04 1.62 -11.14
C ASP A 561 -6.93 2.26 -12.52
N GLY A 562 -6.03 1.75 -13.34
CA GLY A 562 -5.65 2.26 -14.66
C GLY A 562 -4.47 3.24 -14.67
N GLU A 563 -3.90 3.55 -13.50
CA GLU A 563 -2.66 4.32 -13.35
C GLU A 563 -1.58 3.44 -12.71
N ALA A 564 -0.37 3.41 -13.33
CA ALA A 564 0.67 2.46 -12.95
C ALA A 564 1.26 2.77 -11.56
N PRO A 565 1.24 1.80 -10.64
CA PRO A 565 1.89 1.94 -9.35
C PRO A 565 3.41 1.85 -9.48
N ARG A 566 4.12 2.30 -8.44
CA ARG A 566 5.57 2.27 -8.42
C ARG A 566 6.10 1.72 -7.11
N MET A 567 7.00 0.74 -7.21
CA MET A 567 7.78 0.19 -6.11
C MET A 567 9.22 0.68 -6.21
N ARG A 568 9.79 1.15 -5.10
CA ARG A 568 11.21 1.50 -4.98
C ARG A 568 11.87 0.64 -3.93
N MET A 569 12.93 -0.06 -4.32
CA MET A 569 13.72 -0.89 -3.42
C MET A 569 15.09 -0.26 -3.25
N TYR A 570 15.48 -0.01 -2.00
CA TYR A 570 16.74 0.68 -1.69
C TYR A 570 17.85 -0.28 -1.29
N VAL A 571 19.07 0.22 -1.40
CA VAL A 571 20.26 -0.42 -0.84
C VAL A 571 20.35 -0.12 0.66
N TRP A 572 20.80 -1.10 1.44
CA TRP A 572 20.95 -1.01 2.89
C TRP A 572 22.42 -0.91 3.27
N ASP A 573 22.81 0.18 3.92
CA ASP A 573 24.18 0.47 4.38
C ASP A 573 24.45 0.05 5.83
N THR A 574 23.49 -0.62 6.46
CA THR A 574 23.57 -1.16 7.83
C THR A 574 24.49 -2.38 7.95
N ALA A 575 24.92 -2.96 6.82
CA ALA A 575 25.87 -4.05 6.75
C ALA A 575 27.11 -3.65 5.93
N THR A 576 28.21 -4.38 6.10
CA THR A 576 29.39 -4.27 5.23
C THR A 576 29.79 -5.66 4.73
N PRO A 577 29.72 -5.92 3.41
CA PRO A 577 29.26 -5.01 2.34
C PRO A 577 27.77 -4.61 2.48
N TYR A 578 27.34 -3.56 1.78
CA TYR A 578 25.95 -3.13 1.73
C TYR A 578 25.07 -4.27 1.20
N ARG A 579 23.83 -4.34 1.70
CA ARG A 579 22.85 -5.33 1.27
C ARG A 579 21.81 -4.70 0.35
N ASP A 580 21.26 -5.53 -0.50
CA ASP A 580 20.28 -5.11 -1.51
C ASP A 580 18.89 -5.52 -1.05
N GLY A 581 18.00 -4.54 -0.86
CA GLY A 581 16.61 -4.77 -0.46
C GLY A 581 15.82 -5.63 -1.45
N ASP A 582 16.21 -5.64 -2.73
CA ASP A 582 15.61 -6.48 -3.77
C ASP A 582 15.68 -7.98 -3.46
N LEU A 583 16.66 -8.39 -2.63
CA LEU A 583 16.94 -9.78 -2.29
C LEU A 583 16.21 -10.23 -1.01
N GLU A 584 15.57 -9.35 -0.25
CA GLU A 584 14.71 -9.73 0.86
C GLU A 584 13.25 -9.75 0.41
N SER A 585 12.77 -10.95 0.05
CA SER A 585 11.42 -11.19 -0.48
C SER A 585 10.32 -10.61 0.44
N GLY A 586 10.52 -10.66 1.76
CA GLY A 586 9.58 -10.09 2.73
C GLY A 586 9.35 -8.59 2.54
N ILE A 587 10.40 -7.82 2.20
CA ILE A 587 10.27 -6.37 1.93
C ILE A 587 9.53 -6.16 0.60
N VAL A 588 9.91 -6.88 -0.47
CA VAL A 588 9.25 -6.76 -1.79
C VAL A 588 7.76 -7.08 -1.70
N ILE A 589 7.38 -8.14 -0.95
CA ILE A 589 5.99 -8.54 -0.75
C ILE A 589 5.24 -7.51 0.10
N HIS A 590 5.87 -6.95 1.14
CA HIS A 590 5.30 -5.88 1.94
C HIS A 590 4.94 -4.68 1.07
N GLU A 591 5.89 -4.20 0.27
CA GLU A 591 5.67 -3.08 -0.63
C GLU A 591 4.53 -3.33 -1.63
N TYR A 592 4.56 -4.47 -2.30
CA TYR A 592 3.48 -4.82 -3.23
C TYR A 592 2.11 -4.92 -2.54
N SER A 593 2.08 -5.32 -1.27
CA SER A 593 0.84 -5.43 -0.48
C SER A 593 0.20 -4.09 -0.15
N HIS A 594 0.93 -2.96 -0.22
CA HIS A 594 0.31 -1.64 -0.21
C HIS A 594 -0.59 -1.45 -1.43
N GLY A 595 -0.16 -1.91 -2.61
CA GLY A 595 -0.99 -1.94 -3.80
C GLY A 595 -2.26 -2.77 -3.61
N LEU A 596 -2.12 -4.00 -3.11
CA LEU A 596 -3.23 -4.89 -2.80
C LEU A 596 -4.25 -4.24 -1.85
N SER A 597 -3.79 -3.81 -0.68
CA SER A 597 -4.67 -3.30 0.37
C SER A 597 -5.37 -2.00 -0.02
N THR A 598 -4.67 -1.10 -0.71
CA THR A 598 -5.22 0.16 -1.20
C THR A 598 -6.30 -0.05 -2.26
N ARG A 599 -6.05 -0.92 -3.27
CA ARG A 599 -7.03 -1.20 -4.33
C ARG A 599 -8.26 -1.94 -3.82
N LEU A 600 -8.14 -2.81 -2.83
CA LEU A 600 -9.27 -3.57 -2.28
C LEU A 600 -10.10 -2.76 -1.28
N THR A 601 -9.49 -1.89 -0.49
CA THR A 601 -10.20 -1.15 0.56
C THR A 601 -10.93 0.06 -0.01
N GLY A 602 -12.27 0.03 0.00
CA GLY A 602 -13.11 1.10 -0.54
C GLY A 602 -13.21 1.10 -2.08
N GLY A 603 -12.65 0.08 -2.74
CA GLY A 603 -12.72 -0.16 -4.19
C GLY A 603 -11.57 0.46 -4.97
N PRO A 604 -11.31 -0.07 -6.20
CA PRO A 604 -10.07 0.18 -6.95
C PRO A 604 -9.89 1.64 -7.41
N ALA A 605 -10.95 2.43 -7.49
CA ALA A 605 -10.87 3.84 -7.88
C ALA A 605 -10.66 4.80 -6.69
N ASN A 606 -10.42 4.31 -5.45
CA ASN A 606 -10.26 5.15 -4.26
C ASN A 606 -8.98 4.85 -3.49
N SER A 607 -7.89 5.53 -3.81
CA SER A 607 -6.58 5.34 -3.17
C SER A 607 -6.42 6.04 -1.80
N GLY A 608 -7.41 6.81 -1.35
CA GLY A 608 -7.32 7.60 -0.11
C GLY A 608 -7.82 6.90 1.15
N CYS A 609 -8.14 5.59 1.11
CA CYS A 609 -8.78 4.89 2.22
C CYS A 609 -7.84 4.47 3.36
N LEU A 610 -6.54 4.29 3.09
CA LEU A 610 -5.54 3.82 4.04
C LEU A 610 -4.43 4.86 4.32
N GLY A 611 -4.76 6.15 4.29
CA GLY A 611 -3.74 7.19 4.30
C GLY A 611 -3.15 7.53 5.69
N TRP A 612 -3.90 7.35 6.79
CA TRP A 612 -3.45 7.73 8.14
C TRP A 612 -4.18 6.98 9.26
N GLY A 613 -3.74 7.16 10.50
CA GLY A 613 -4.36 6.61 11.71
C GLY A 613 -4.37 5.07 11.72
N GLU A 614 -5.41 4.47 12.30
CA GLU A 614 -5.55 3.00 12.33
C GLU A 614 -5.63 2.40 10.92
N ALA A 615 -6.32 3.08 9.99
CA ALA A 615 -6.44 2.63 8.62
C ALA A 615 -5.08 2.59 7.90
N GLY A 616 -4.27 3.65 8.05
CA GLY A 616 -2.90 3.68 7.52
C GLY A 616 -2.01 2.63 8.16
N GLY A 617 -2.12 2.47 9.50
CA GLY A 617 -1.38 1.42 10.21
C GLY A 617 -1.78 0.01 9.78
N MET A 618 -3.04 -0.24 9.47
CA MET A 618 -3.44 -1.54 8.91
C MET A 618 -2.88 -1.76 7.51
N GLY A 619 -2.71 -0.70 6.68
CA GLY A 619 -1.98 -0.79 5.42
C GLY A 619 -0.59 -1.40 5.60
N GLU A 620 0.16 -0.93 6.61
CA GLU A 620 1.45 -1.48 7.01
C GLU A 620 1.35 -2.94 7.51
N GLY A 621 0.39 -3.16 8.40
CA GLY A 621 0.21 -4.47 9.02
C GLY A 621 -0.24 -5.57 8.07
N TRP A 622 -1.00 -5.24 7.02
CA TRP A 622 -1.33 -6.18 5.96
C TRP A 622 -0.08 -6.65 5.21
N GLY A 623 0.85 -5.73 4.90
CA GLY A 623 2.12 -6.03 4.24
C GLY A 623 2.96 -7.03 5.04
N ASP A 624 3.20 -6.74 6.31
CA ASP A 624 3.97 -7.60 7.20
C ASP A 624 3.31 -8.98 7.41
N ALA A 625 1.98 -9.01 7.55
CA ALA A 625 1.25 -10.26 7.77
C ALA A 625 1.34 -11.19 6.56
N VAL A 626 1.13 -10.67 5.35
CA VAL A 626 1.21 -11.48 4.11
C VAL A 626 2.65 -11.92 3.85
N ALA A 627 3.64 -11.04 4.02
CA ALA A 627 5.04 -11.41 3.91
C ALA A 627 5.42 -12.55 4.86
N SER A 628 4.95 -12.49 6.12
CA SER A 628 5.17 -13.56 7.11
C SER A 628 4.53 -14.88 6.71
N LEU A 629 3.31 -14.87 6.14
CA LEU A 629 2.63 -16.08 5.66
C LEU A 629 3.38 -16.74 4.50
N ILE A 630 3.97 -15.94 3.60
CA ILE A 630 4.69 -16.45 2.43
C ILE A 630 6.03 -17.07 2.85
N ARG A 631 6.82 -16.39 3.68
CA ARG A 631 8.11 -16.93 4.12
C ARG A 631 7.98 -18.21 4.95
N GLN A 632 6.89 -18.41 5.68
CA GLN A 632 6.62 -19.61 6.46
C GLN A 632 6.60 -20.89 5.61
N ILE A 633 6.29 -20.82 4.32
CA ILE A 633 6.24 -21.98 3.42
C ILE A 633 7.57 -22.74 3.42
N GLU A 634 8.70 -22.05 3.39
CA GLU A 634 10.03 -22.68 3.42
C GLU A 634 10.59 -22.79 4.84
N GLU A 635 10.38 -21.79 5.69
CA GLU A 635 10.97 -21.76 7.03
C GLU A 635 10.26 -22.73 7.99
N HIS A 636 8.93 -22.84 7.93
CA HIS A 636 8.14 -23.74 8.80
C HIS A 636 8.54 -25.21 8.67
N LYS A 637 9.04 -25.64 7.52
CA LYS A 637 9.57 -27.00 7.32
C LYS A 637 10.68 -27.37 8.32
N ASN A 638 11.42 -26.38 8.81
CA ASN A 638 12.56 -26.53 9.72
C ASN A 638 12.18 -26.37 11.19
N PHE A 639 10.96 -25.88 11.49
CA PHE A 639 10.49 -25.62 12.83
C PHE A 639 9.53 -26.72 13.31
N LYS A 640 9.81 -27.30 14.47
CA LYS A 640 9.03 -28.43 15.02
C LYS A 640 8.06 -28.02 16.12
N ASN A 641 8.05 -26.76 16.54
CA ASN A 641 7.24 -26.22 17.65
C ASN A 641 6.63 -24.88 17.26
N ASN A 642 5.44 -24.56 17.80
CA ASN A 642 4.69 -23.31 17.60
C ASN A 642 5.37 -22.04 18.16
N SER A 643 6.64 -22.10 18.52
CA SER A 643 7.44 -20.98 19.04
C SER A 643 8.25 -20.27 17.95
N ASP A 644 7.79 -20.33 16.70
CA ASP A 644 8.47 -19.71 15.57
C ASP A 644 8.49 -18.20 15.73
N VAL A 645 9.62 -17.59 15.40
CA VAL A 645 9.88 -16.14 15.53
C VAL A 645 10.27 -15.58 14.17
N TYR A 646 9.48 -14.67 13.66
CA TYR A 646 9.65 -14.09 12.32
C TYR A 646 9.95 -12.58 12.41
N PRO A 647 11.22 -12.19 12.44
CA PRO A 647 11.62 -10.79 12.38
C PRO A 647 11.46 -10.27 10.95
N MET A 648 10.91 -9.07 10.78
CA MET A 648 10.74 -8.42 9.48
C MET A 648 11.99 -7.66 9.09
N GLY A 649 12.46 -7.79 7.83
CA GLY A 649 13.61 -7.05 7.31
C GLY A 649 14.96 -7.40 7.99
N ALA A 650 15.08 -8.56 8.58
CA ALA A 650 16.22 -8.89 9.43
C ALA A 650 17.54 -9.01 8.65
N TRP A 651 17.50 -9.61 7.47
CA TRP A 651 18.70 -9.76 6.65
C TRP A 651 19.16 -8.42 6.07
N ALA A 652 18.28 -7.67 5.42
CA ALA A 652 18.64 -6.39 4.82
C ALA A 652 19.16 -5.40 5.88
N ALA A 653 18.47 -5.27 7.01
CA ALA A 653 18.86 -4.40 8.11
C ALA A 653 20.08 -4.88 8.90
N ASN A 654 20.60 -6.09 8.65
CA ASN A 654 21.64 -6.72 9.46
C ASN A 654 21.31 -6.72 10.96
N SER A 655 20.05 -7.01 11.29
CA SER A 655 19.51 -6.96 12.65
C SER A 655 18.72 -8.22 12.95
N ALA A 656 19.14 -9.04 13.90
CA ALA A 656 18.46 -10.29 14.24
C ALA A 656 17.01 -10.10 14.71
N GLY A 657 16.68 -8.95 15.30
CA GLY A 657 15.31 -8.57 15.70
C GLY A 657 14.48 -7.99 14.56
N GLY A 658 15.09 -7.74 13.40
CA GLY A 658 14.43 -7.06 12.31
C GLY A 658 14.31 -5.55 12.53
N ILE A 659 13.33 -4.97 11.87
CA ILE A 659 13.09 -3.51 11.83
C ILE A 659 11.84 -3.08 12.60
N ARG A 660 11.10 -4.00 13.19
CA ARG A 660 9.92 -3.72 14.03
C ARG A 660 10.30 -3.77 15.51
N HIS A 661 9.42 -3.25 16.40
CA HIS A 661 9.67 -3.30 17.85
C HIS A 661 9.80 -4.73 18.37
N TYR A 662 9.03 -5.64 17.81
CA TYR A 662 8.99 -7.04 18.19
C TYR A 662 8.91 -7.92 16.93
N PRO A 663 9.54 -9.09 16.94
CA PRO A 663 9.31 -10.07 15.89
C PRO A 663 7.89 -10.63 15.99
N TYR A 664 7.38 -11.21 14.90
CA TYR A 664 6.08 -11.85 14.89
C TYR A 664 6.18 -13.26 15.51
N THR A 665 5.43 -13.47 16.56
CA THR A 665 5.35 -14.73 17.31
C THR A 665 4.08 -14.79 18.14
N THR A 666 3.65 -15.99 18.51
CA THR A 666 2.55 -16.18 19.45
C THR A 666 2.99 -16.06 20.92
N ASP A 667 4.29 -16.09 21.19
CA ASP A 667 4.85 -15.94 22.53
C ASP A 667 4.67 -14.50 23.03
N MET A 668 3.79 -14.32 24.03
CA MET A 668 3.48 -13.03 24.62
C MET A 668 4.60 -12.45 25.49
N ASP A 669 5.60 -13.25 25.88
CA ASP A 669 6.78 -12.77 26.59
C ASP A 669 7.77 -12.12 25.60
N LEU A 670 7.82 -12.60 24.35
CA LEU A 670 8.63 -12.05 23.26
C LEU A 670 7.95 -10.90 22.54
N ASN A 671 6.64 -11.01 22.29
CA ASN A 671 5.86 -9.95 21.67
C ASN A 671 4.58 -9.67 22.48
N PRO A 672 4.62 -8.75 23.45
CA PRO A 672 3.51 -8.49 24.37
C PRO A 672 2.46 -7.52 23.78
N SER A 673 2.52 -7.18 22.49
CA SER A 673 1.63 -6.17 21.91
C SER A 673 0.18 -6.64 21.88
N THR A 674 -0.71 -5.75 22.33
CA THR A 674 -2.16 -5.87 22.27
C THR A 674 -2.75 -4.58 21.71
N TYR A 675 -4.04 -4.55 21.44
CA TYR A 675 -4.72 -3.37 20.88
C TYR A 675 -4.40 -2.06 21.63
N LYS A 676 -4.35 -2.08 22.97
CA LYS A 676 -4.04 -0.89 23.77
C LYS A 676 -2.60 -0.38 23.61
N PHE A 677 -1.70 -1.15 22.97
CA PHE A 677 -0.34 -0.66 22.68
C PHE A 677 -0.35 0.60 21.81
N LEU A 678 -1.39 0.80 21.01
CA LEU A 678 -1.59 2.00 20.21
C LEU A 678 -1.71 3.29 21.05
N ASN A 679 -1.89 3.20 22.38
CA ASN A 679 -1.87 4.35 23.28
C ASN A 679 -0.46 4.79 23.69
N LYS A 680 0.57 3.97 23.45
CA LYS A 680 1.94 4.30 23.81
C LYS A 680 2.49 5.37 22.86
N GLY A 681 3.26 6.31 23.37
CA GLY A 681 3.79 7.43 22.60
C GLY A 681 4.70 7.05 21.42
N ASN A 682 5.28 5.84 21.44
CA ASN A 682 6.06 5.29 20.33
C ASN A 682 5.22 4.47 19.32
N TYR A 683 3.88 4.39 19.49
CA TYR A 683 2.95 3.67 18.61
C TYR A 683 2.01 4.60 17.83
N TRP A 684 2.43 5.84 17.57
CA TRP A 684 1.60 6.80 16.84
C TRP A 684 1.89 6.83 15.32
N GLY A 685 3.03 6.30 14.88
CA GLY A 685 3.35 6.14 13.47
C GLY A 685 2.61 4.95 12.86
N VAL A 686 2.30 5.02 11.57
CA VAL A 686 1.57 3.96 10.85
C VAL A 686 2.28 2.60 10.94
N HIS A 687 3.61 2.55 10.89
CA HIS A 687 4.39 1.32 11.02
C HIS A 687 4.22 0.65 12.39
N ALA A 688 4.30 1.42 13.48
CA ALA A 688 4.11 0.91 14.82
C ALA A 688 2.66 0.45 15.08
N ILE A 689 1.67 1.14 14.50
CA ILE A 689 0.29 0.68 14.49
C ILE A 689 0.17 -0.63 13.70
N GLY A 690 0.85 -0.72 12.55
CA GLY A 690 0.88 -1.90 11.68
C GLY A 690 1.46 -3.13 12.34
N GLU A 691 2.54 -2.98 13.13
CA GLU A 691 3.10 -4.09 13.91
C GLU A 691 2.07 -4.77 14.82
N VAL A 692 1.21 -3.98 15.46
CA VAL A 692 0.16 -4.51 16.35
C VAL A 692 -0.86 -5.28 15.54
N TRP A 693 -1.28 -4.74 14.40
CA TRP A 693 -2.23 -5.43 13.51
C TRP A 693 -1.66 -6.74 12.97
N SER A 694 -0.41 -6.72 12.48
CA SER A 694 0.26 -7.93 12.00
C SER A 694 0.45 -8.98 13.09
N ALA A 695 0.83 -8.57 14.31
CA ALA A 695 0.94 -9.49 15.46
C ALA A 695 -0.40 -10.17 15.80
N ILE A 696 -1.52 -9.43 15.68
CA ILE A 696 -2.87 -9.98 15.86
C ILE A 696 -3.16 -11.03 14.77
N LEU A 697 -2.88 -10.71 13.49
CA LEU A 697 -3.11 -11.64 12.38
C LEU A 697 -2.21 -12.87 12.44
N PHE A 698 -0.98 -12.72 12.93
CA PHE A 698 -0.09 -13.86 13.18
C PHE A 698 -0.70 -14.83 14.19
N HIS A 699 -1.35 -14.33 15.25
CA HIS A 699 -2.09 -15.12 16.21
C HIS A 699 -3.30 -15.82 15.57
N VAL A 700 -4.04 -15.11 14.70
CA VAL A 700 -5.13 -15.72 13.93
C VAL A 700 -4.61 -16.84 13.02
N SER A 701 -3.46 -16.64 12.35
CA SER A 701 -2.80 -17.67 11.55
C SER A 701 -2.52 -18.93 12.34
N SER A 702 -1.87 -18.78 13.50
CA SER A 702 -1.54 -19.91 14.37
C SER A 702 -2.78 -20.70 14.78
N ARG A 703 -3.87 -20.02 15.18
CA ARG A 703 -5.13 -20.70 15.54
C ARG A 703 -5.74 -21.49 14.40
N LEU A 704 -5.75 -20.93 13.19
CA LEU A 704 -6.27 -21.64 12.03
C LEU A 704 -5.36 -22.80 11.62
N VAL A 705 -4.05 -22.66 11.74
CA VAL A 705 -3.08 -23.74 11.50
C VAL A 705 -3.23 -24.87 12.54
N ASP A 706 -3.44 -24.54 13.81
CA ASP A 706 -3.71 -25.54 14.86
C ASP A 706 -4.95 -26.37 14.54
N LYS A 707 -5.98 -25.75 13.97
CA LYS A 707 -7.23 -26.43 13.63
C LYS A 707 -7.18 -27.19 12.31
N HIS A 708 -6.58 -26.61 11.28
CA HIS A 708 -6.69 -27.09 9.89
C HIS A 708 -5.37 -27.64 9.33
N GLY A 709 -4.28 -27.56 10.10
CA GLY A 709 -2.93 -27.90 9.63
C GLY A 709 -2.31 -26.84 8.74
N PHE A 710 -1.06 -27.07 8.33
CA PHE A 710 -0.25 -26.16 7.53
C PHE A 710 -0.13 -26.64 6.09
N GLY A 711 -0.42 -25.78 5.12
CA GLY A 711 -0.24 -26.01 3.68
C GLY A 711 1.16 -25.63 3.23
N ASN A 712 1.82 -26.53 2.48
CA ASN A 712 3.17 -26.32 1.96
C ASN A 712 3.23 -25.42 0.72
N THR A 713 2.11 -24.94 0.22
CA THR A 713 2.01 -23.99 -0.90
C THR A 713 0.83 -23.06 -0.67
N LEU A 714 0.97 -21.81 -1.10
CA LEU A 714 -0.12 -20.84 -1.12
C LEU A 714 -0.80 -20.76 -2.49
N PHE A 715 -0.21 -21.36 -3.53
CA PHE A 715 -0.80 -21.37 -4.87
C PHE A 715 -1.93 -22.41 -4.99
N PRO A 716 -3.13 -21.99 -5.39
CA PRO A 716 -4.19 -22.91 -5.77
C PRO A 716 -3.80 -23.78 -6.98
N PRO A 717 -4.32 -24.99 -7.11
CA PRO A 717 -4.05 -25.82 -8.28
C PRO A 717 -4.70 -25.21 -9.54
N GLU A 718 -4.01 -25.27 -10.68
CA GLU A 718 -4.57 -24.81 -11.96
C GLU A 718 -5.76 -25.66 -12.42
N ASP A 719 -5.69 -26.95 -12.21
CA ASP A 719 -6.72 -27.94 -12.63
C ASP A 719 -7.53 -28.40 -11.41
N LEU A 720 -8.70 -27.81 -11.23
CA LEU A 720 -9.64 -28.11 -10.14
C LEU A 720 -10.35 -29.46 -10.31
N THR A 721 -10.26 -30.10 -11.50
CA THR A 721 -10.87 -31.39 -11.74
C THR A 721 -10.04 -32.56 -11.17
N LYS A 722 -8.77 -32.31 -10.87
CA LYS A 722 -7.88 -33.27 -10.25
C LYS A 722 -7.99 -33.21 -8.73
N ASP A 723 -7.78 -34.36 -8.07
CA ASP A 723 -7.66 -34.42 -6.61
C ASP A 723 -6.47 -33.53 -6.17
N ASN A 724 -6.73 -32.67 -5.21
CA ASN A 724 -5.77 -31.71 -4.71
C ASN A 724 -5.85 -31.60 -3.17
N ASP A 725 -4.75 -31.18 -2.56
CA ASP A 725 -4.68 -30.96 -1.11
C ASP A 725 -4.90 -29.49 -0.72
N TYR A 726 -5.29 -28.63 -1.67
CA TYR A 726 -5.46 -27.20 -1.41
C TYR A 726 -6.88 -26.82 -0.97
N TYR A 727 -7.91 -27.37 -1.63
CA TYR A 727 -9.31 -27.09 -1.33
C TYR A 727 -9.98 -28.26 -0.62
N THR A 728 -11.01 -27.98 0.19
CA THR A 728 -11.83 -29.02 0.79
C THR A 728 -12.66 -29.72 -0.28
N LYS A 729 -12.77 -31.05 -0.23
CA LYS A 729 -13.57 -31.83 -1.21
C LYS A 729 -15.04 -31.40 -1.24
N THR A 730 -15.60 -31.08 -0.08
CA THR A 730 -16.96 -30.59 0.04
C THR A 730 -17.22 -29.28 -0.68
N SER A 731 -16.22 -28.36 -0.75
CA SER A 731 -16.37 -27.11 -1.47
C SER A 731 -16.27 -27.28 -2.99
N LEU A 732 -15.46 -28.23 -3.48
CA LEU A 732 -15.33 -28.51 -4.90
C LEU A 732 -16.64 -29.05 -5.53
N GLU A 733 -17.44 -29.76 -4.75
CA GLU A 733 -18.68 -30.41 -5.21
C GLU A 733 -19.95 -29.63 -4.80
N SER A 734 -19.82 -28.57 -4.01
CA SER A 734 -20.94 -27.88 -3.39
C SER A 734 -21.57 -26.85 -4.32
N VAL A 735 -22.90 -26.89 -4.42
CA VAL A 735 -23.71 -25.87 -5.09
C VAL A 735 -24.74 -25.28 -4.12
N ASP A 736 -25.19 -24.07 -4.40
CA ASP A 736 -26.30 -23.45 -3.67
C ASP A 736 -27.66 -23.99 -4.11
N SER A 737 -28.73 -23.49 -3.51
CA SER A 737 -30.11 -23.87 -3.87
C SER A 737 -30.52 -23.51 -5.30
N ALA A 738 -29.79 -22.65 -5.97
CA ALA A 738 -29.99 -22.27 -7.37
C ALA A 738 -29.05 -23.03 -8.33
N GLY A 739 -28.25 -23.99 -7.83
CA GLY A 739 -27.29 -24.77 -8.62
C GLY A 739 -26.01 -24.04 -8.98
N ARG A 740 -25.71 -22.89 -8.37
CA ARG A 740 -24.47 -22.13 -8.60
C ARG A 740 -23.34 -22.69 -7.69
N PRO A 741 -22.09 -22.76 -8.19
CA PRO A 741 -20.95 -23.16 -7.36
C PRO A 741 -20.85 -22.30 -6.10
N ARG A 742 -20.58 -22.94 -4.96
CA ARG A 742 -20.24 -22.23 -3.72
C ARG A 742 -18.79 -21.81 -3.73
N PRO A 743 -18.41 -20.79 -2.91
CA PRO A 743 -17.01 -20.41 -2.76
C PRO A 743 -16.11 -21.59 -2.42
N LEU A 744 -14.95 -21.68 -3.06
CA LEU A 744 -13.95 -22.70 -2.73
C LEU A 744 -13.32 -22.39 -1.38
N ILE A 745 -13.16 -23.41 -0.55
CA ILE A 745 -12.65 -23.29 0.81
C ILE A 745 -11.22 -23.85 0.88
N PRO A 746 -10.19 -23.03 1.09
CA PRO A 746 -8.85 -23.54 1.36
C PRO A 746 -8.86 -24.46 2.57
N LYS A 747 -8.15 -25.59 2.47
CA LYS A 747 -8.17 -26.66 3.46
C LYS A 747 -7.29 -26.36 4.67
N HIS A 748 -6.13 -25.73 4.46
CA HIS A 748 -5.13 -25.50 5.49
C HIS A 748 -5.22 -24.09 6.09
N GLY A 749 -4.83 -23.96 7.36
CA GLY A 749 -5.03 -22.73 8.13
C GLY A 749 -4.31 -21.50 7.57
N ASN A 750 -3.07 -21.64 7.10
CA ASN A 750 -2.31 -20.56 6.49
C ASN A 750 -2.90 -20.10 5.14
N THR A 751 -3.32 -21.02 4.28
CA THR A 751 -3.97 -20.71 3.01
C THR A 751 -5.36 -20.11 3.22
N LEU A 752 -6.09 -20.63 4.21
CA LEU A 752 -7.40 -20.08 4.58
C LEU A 752 -7.27 -18.65 5.12
N LEU A 753 -6.31 -18.38 6.02
CA LEU A 753 -6.13 -17.01 6.51
C LEU A 753 -5.81 -16.03 5.38
N LEU A 754 -4.87 -16.37 4.49
CA LEU A 754 -4.53 -15.49 3.38
C LEU A 754 -5.76 -15.15 2.53
N GLN A 755 -6.59 -16.14 2.25
CA GLN A 755 -7.85 -15.93 1.55
C GLN A 755 -8.83 -15.04 2.34
N LEU A 756 -9.00 -15.28 3.65
CA LEU A 756 -9.89 -14.47 4.50
C LEU A 756 -9.43 -13.02 4.65
N VAL A 757 -8.12 -12.79 4.65
CA VAL A 757 -7.53 -11.44 4.67
C VAL A 757 -7.87 -10.68 3.38
N ILE A 758 -7.68 -11.29 2.22
CA ILE A 758 -8.02 -10.68 0.92
C ILE A 758 -9.53 -10.42 0.82
N ASP A 759 -10.36 -11.41 1.18
CA ASP A 759 -11.82 -11.24 1.20
C ASP A 759 -12.25 -10.15 2.20
N GLY A 760 -11.60 -10.08 3.37
CA GLY A 760 -11.85 -9.06 4.40
C GLY A 760 -11.53 -7.65 3.94
N MET A 761 -10.41 -7.44 3.23
CA MET A 761 -10.08 -6.15 2.62
C MET A 761 -11.14 -5.68 1.61
N LYS A 762 -11.74 -6.60 0.84
CA LYS A 762 -12.85 -6.29 -0.08
C LYS A 762 -14.15 -5.93 0.63
N ILE A 763 -14.35 -6.42 1.87
CA ILE A 763 -15.58 -6.23 2.65
C ILE A 763 -15.53 -4.94 3.47
N GLN A 764 -14.38 -4.63 4.06
CA GLN A 764 -14.21 -3.53 5.00
C GLN A 764 -14.53 -2.16 4.36
N PRO A 765 -14.94 -1.16 5.16
CA PRO A 765 -15.21 0.18 4.63
C PRO A 765 -13.93 0.94 4.29
N CYS A 766 -14.06 2.04 3.57
CA CYS A 766 -12.99 3.03 3.46
C CYS A 766 -12.67 3.61 4.85
N ARG A 767 -11.40 3.80 5.19
CA ARG A 767 -10.89 4.25 6.50
C ARG A 767 -11.30 3.33 7.66
N PRO A 768 -11.06 2.02 7.56
CA PRO A 768 -11.48 1.06 8.58
C PRO A 768 -10.74 1.26 9.90
N THR A 769 -11.41 0.95 11.01
CA THR A 769 -10.80 0.72 12.32
C THR A 769 -10.36 -0.74 12.46
N PHE A 770 -9.58 -1.08 13.48
CA PHE A 770 -9.25 -2.47 13.81
C PHE A 770 -10.51 -3.33 14.04
N PHE A 771 -11.58 -2.73 14.58
CA PHE A 771 -12.84 -3.42 14.76
C PHE A 771 -13.51 -3.75 13.42
N ASP A 772 -13.53 -2.80 12.49
CA ASP A 772 -14.14 -3.00 11.17
C ASP A 772 -13.40 -4.08 10.38
N ALA A 773 -12.07 -4.07 10.42
CA ALA A 773 -11.25 -5.05 9.73
C ALA A 773 -11.38 -6.46 10.35
N ARG A 774 -11.41 -6.56 11.70
CA ARG A 774 -11.72 -7.82 12.41
C ARG A 774 -13.07 -8.38 11.96
N ASP A 775 -14.11 -7.55 12.01
CA ASP A 775 -15.46 -7.96 11.70
C ASP A 775 -15.63 -8.31 10.22
N ALA A 776 -14.87 -7.64 9.33
CA ALA A 776 -14.80 -7.98 7.91
C ALA A 776 -14.14 -9.35 7.65
N ILE A 777 -13.06 -9.70 8.36
CA ILE A 777 -12.43 -11.04 8.28
C ILE A 777 -13.40 -12.12 8.79
N ILE A 778 -14.10 -11.87 9.89
CA ILE A 778 -15.11 -12.80 10.43
C ILE A 778 -16.28 -12.95 9.46
N GLN A 779 -16.69 -11.85 8.81
CA GLN A 779 -17.70 -11.88 7.74
C GLN A 779 -17.22 -12.66 6.52
N ALA A 780 -15.94 -12.55 6.15
CA ALA A 780 -15.35 -13.33 5.07
C ALA A 780 -15.43 -14.84 5.36
N ASP A 781 -15.14 -15.25 6.59
CA ASP A 781 -15.33 -16.65 7.02
C ASP A 781 -16.81 -17.08 6.94
N GLN A 782 -17.74 -16.22 7.37
CA GLN A 782 -19.17 -16.51 7.24
C GLN A 782 -19.60 -16.71 5.78
N ILE A 783 -19.07 -15.92 4.84
CA ILE A 783 -19.37 -16.02 3.41
C ILE A 783 -18.76 -17.29 2.81
N ARG A 784 -17.50 -17.59 3.13
CA ARG A 784 -16.73 -18.66 2.49
C ARG A 784 -17.00 -20.04 3.09
N THR A 785 -16.99 -20.13 4.41
CA THR A 785 -17.10 -21.42 5.14
C THR A 785 -18.45 -21.65 5.82
N GLY A 786 -19.32 -20.63 5.85
CA GLY A 786 -20.54 -20.66 6.66
C GLY A 786 -20.30 -20.32 8.13
N GLY A 787 -19.12 -19.82 8.49
CA GLY A 787 -18.72 -19.44 9.85
C GLY A 787 -18.12 -20.58 10.66
N ASP A 788 -17.55 -21.59 9.98
CA ASP A 788 -16.91 -22.75 10.64
C ASP A 788 -15.76 -22.35 11.57
N ASN A 789 -15.14 -21.17 11.33
CA ASN A 789 -14.03 -20.68 12.14
C ASN A 789 -14.41 -19.49 13.04
N TYR A 790 -15.68 -19.16 13.15
CA TYR A 790 -16.16 -17.99 13.89
C TYR A 790 -15.58 -17.89 15.31
N CYS A 791 -15.60 -18.97 16.08
CA CYS A 791 -15.10 -18.92 17.45
C CYS A 791 -13.57 -18.98 17.55
N ASP A 792 -12.90 -19.60 16.60
CA ASP A 792 -11.43 -19.64 16.53
C ASP A 792 -10.89 -18.24 16.20
N LEU A 793 -11.50 -17.55 15.25
CA LEU A 793 -11.19 -16.16 14.89
C LEU A 793 -11.42 -15.23 16.08
N TRP A 794 -12.58 -15.28 16.73
CA TRP A 794 -12.88 -14.47 17.92
C TRP A 794 -11.89 -14.74 19.06
N SER A 795 -11.51 -16.01 19.28
CA SER A 795 -10.52 -16.35 20.32
C SER A 795 -9.17 -15.70 20.03
N ALA A 796 -8.67 -15.82 18.79
CA ALA A 796 -7.38 -15.26 18.39
C ALA A 796 -7.36 -13.73 18.50
N PHE A 797 -8.42 -13.05 18.04
CA PHE A 797 -8.55 -11.61 18.20
C PHE A 797 -8.61 -11.18 19.66
N ALA A 798 -9.37 -11.89 20.50
CA ALA A 798 -9.51 -11.60 21.91
C ALA A 798 -8.19 -11.78 22.67
N GLU A 799 -7.37 -12.78 22.35
CA GLU A 799 -6.06 -13.01 22.97
C GLU A 799 -5.10 -11.83 22.80
N ARG A 800 -5.28 -11.04 21.74
CA ARG A 800 -4.52 -9.81 21.48
C ARG A 800 -5.31 -8.52 21.79
N GLY A 801 -6.35 -8.61 22.61
CA GLY A 801 -7.09 -7.45 23.12
C GLY A 801 -8.21 -6.94 22.24
N LEU A 802 -8.59 -7.63 21.16
CA LEU A 802 -9.70 -7.28 20.26
C LEU A 802 -10.95 -8.14 20.45
N GLY A 803 -11.26 -8.53 21.71
CA GLY A 803 -12.50 -9.24 22.04
C GLY A 803 -13.74 -8.39 21.92
N GLU A 804 -14.92 -9.00 22.23
CA GLU A 804 -16.25 -8.37 22.15
C GLU A 804 -16.38 -7.08 22.97
N ASP A 805 -15.64 -6.95 24.06
CA ASP A 805 -15.63 -5.80 24.96
C ASP A 805 -14.48 -4.81 24.75
N ALA A 806 -13.68 -5.03 23.72
CA ALA A 806 -12.70 -4.04 23.27
C ALA A 806 -13.41 -2.75 22.81
N ARG A 807 -12.86 -1.60 23.13
CA ARG A 807 -13.50 -0.32 22.82
C ARG A 807 -12.49 0.80 22.63
N LEU A 808 -12.99 1.84 22.04
CA LEU A 808 -12.30 3.10 21.80
C LEU A 808 -13.02 4.19 22.60
N ASP A 809 -12.39 4.75 23.63
CA ASP A 809 -12.95 5.76 24.51
C ASP A 809 -12.43 7.16 24.15
N GLY A 810 -13.33 8.15 23.98
CA GLY A 810 -12.95 9.53 23.70
C GLY A 810 -12.36 9.79 22.32
N SER A 811 -11.55 10.84 22.19
CA SER A 811 -10.84 11.19 20.96
C SER A 811 -9.40 11.59 21.25
N THR A 812 -8.48 11.04 20.48
CA THR A 812 -7.05 11.40 20.49
C THR A 812 -6.66 12.04 19.17
N PRO A 813 -5.52 12.73 19.10
CA PRO A 813 -5.06 13.46 17.92
C PRO A 813 -4.96 12.65 16.62
N TRP A 814 -4.59 11.38 16.70
CA TRP A 814 -4.19 10.58 15.52
C TRP A 814 -5.20 9.50 15.14
N GLY A 815 -6.47 9.84 14.97
CA GLY A 815 -7.48 8.91 14.51
C GLY A 815 -8.23 8.23 15.63
N GLY A 816 -8.25 8.87 16.76
CA GLY A 816 -9.33 8.66 17.65
C GLY A 816 -9.09 7.80 18.86
N GLY A 817 -9.27 8.32 19.99
CA GLY A 817 -9.65 7.71 21.24
C GLY A 817 -8.55 6.95 21.99
N ILE A 818 -8.85 6.60 23.20
CA ILE A 818 -8.04 5.72 24.04
C ILE A 818 -8.48 4.28 23.80
N ARG A 819 -7.57 3.44 23.35
CA ARG A 819 -7.82 2.03 23.08
C ARG A 819 -7.85 1.25 24.38
N VAL A 820 -8.87 0.44 24.54
CA VAL A 820 -9.06 -0.43 25.71
C VAL A 820 -9.13 -1.87 25.24
N ASP A 821 -8.21 -2.69 25.73
CA ASP A 821 -8.24 -4.12 25.45
C ASP A 821 -9.54 -4.76 25.92
N GLY A 822 -10.07 -5.68 25.10
CA GLY A 822 -11.15 -6.57 25.43
C GLY A 822 -10.76 -8.03 25.20
N PHE A 823 -11.09 -8.87 26.15
CA PHE A 823 -10.73 -10.30 26.09
C PHE A 823 -11.97 -11.21 26.08
N LYS A 824 -13.14 -10.62 25.98
CA LYS A 824 -14.43 -11.34 26.08
C LYS A 824 -14.80 -11.94 24.73
N LEU A 825 -15.20 -13.20 24.76
CA LEU A 825 -15.74 -13.88 23.60
C LEU A 825 -17.26 -13.62 23.47
N PRO A 826 -17.80 -13.64 22.24
CA PRO A 826 -19.25 -13.64 22.00
C PRO A 826 -19.96 -14.79 22.74
N LYS A 827 -21.21 -14.58 23.11
CA LYS A 827 -21.99 -15.57 23.88
C LYS A 827 -22.02 -16.95 23.22
N LYS A 828 -22.11 -17.02 21.91
CA LYS A 828 -22.11 -18.29 21.16
C LYS A 828 -20.81 -19.08 21.28
N CYS A 829 -19.69 -18.42 21.55
CA CYS A 829 -18.37 -19.04 21.70
C CYS A 829 -18.03 -19.45 23.14
N ARG A 830 -18.76 -18.95 24.13
CA ARG A 830 -18.47 -19.24 25.56
C ARG A 830 -18.86 -20.66 25.99
N LYS A 831 -19.71 -21.36 25.22
CA LYS A 831 -20.18 -22.71 25.54
C LYS A 831 -19.28 -23.83 25.04
N SER A 832 -18.38 -23.55 24.08
CA SER A 832 -17.51 -24.58 23.47
C SER A 832 -16.22 -24.84 24.25
N HIS A 833 -15.90 -24.07 25.30
CA HIS A 833 -14.75 -24.31 26.16
C HIS A 833 -15.03 -25.23 27.37
N PHE A 834 -16.26 -25.80 27.51
CA PHE A 834 -16.66 -26.63 28.61
C PHE A 834 -17.15 -28.05 28.18
N GLU A 835 -17.00 -28.43 26.92
CA GLU A 835 -17.10 -29.80 26.42
C GLU A 835 -15.75 -30.29 25.89
#